data_8e5ad12d0e4dc4c855bdb3f36afc9bc9
#
_entry.id   8e5ad12d0e4dc4c855bdb3f36afc9bc9
#
_cell.length_a   1.000
_cell.length_b   1.000
_cell.length_c   1.000
_cell.angle_alpha   90.00
_cell.angle_beta   90.00
_cell.angle_gamma   90.00
#
_symmetry.space_group_name_H-M   'P 1'
#
loop_
_entity.id
_entity.type
_entity.pdbx_description
1 polymer ?
#
loop_
_entity_poly.entity_id
_entity_poly.type
_entity_poly.pdbx_seq_one_letter_code
_entity_poly.pdbx_strand_id
1 'polypeptide(L)'
;MKIYSPLLIACFLISASPASSSGRVPIPDTPGKVFDLAWVGKMTRVSDPQIAPDGKSLVTVVTTPDYENDLNISELALVDISSGATRFITHGRKNAGFPRWSPSGDRVAFLAADGDKHNQIFVLDMAGGDAFQLTKSPTSIQQFAWKPDGSAFAYAAIDEAPKKTGADKFDDAFEVGNGSFLDKEKALPTHLWQVSAAGGEAKRLTSGTWTLPVAFPPGPPASPIAFTADGSKLVYVRLETTYSGDRRHSSPHVLDLATGRSEPITTHTMFASFPVPSPDGKHLAYVYPRDGSDRNYQDIFVVDGLKGDGRNITHVIDRNFFRALWTPDSKAIVTGGNDGATAGLWIQPVDGHATKLDLGDVTPNTGFWLDADVGPQGQIAFSGTEPHRPAEIYVLDSPGAKARRLTKFNADFDALTLGKSEVVTWKSPDKAPKNWTENGILTYPPNYAPGKKLPLVLYIHGGPTSSSKNAFSVFAQLIAAQGWLVFEPNYRGSDNFGNDYGRAIVDDSGDGPGRDVFAGIETLKKRGIVDEANIAVTGWSYGGYMTSWLIGHAQFWKAAIAGAPVTNLLDQYTLSDANVARATSIGGSPYTGDWMKHWVEQSPITYYQKMKTPTLVLQDVGDYRVTITQGYELYHALKDRGIQTQFYAYPIGGHSPADPVRIRDVYRRWIEWLDLYLPHS
;
A
#
# COMPACT_ATOMS: atom_id res chain seq x y z
N MET A 1 -39.30 -13.00 63.24
CA MET A 1 -39.65 -11.58 63.14
C MET A 1 -38.34 -10.82 63.17
N LYS A 2 -37.70 -10.56 61.98
CA LYS A 2 -36.54 -9.67 61.85
C LYS A 2 -36.88 -8.72 60.73
N ILE A 3 -36.92 -7.44 61.11
CA ILE A 3 -37.26 -6.28 60.28
C ILE A 3 -36.07 -5.95 59.45
N TYR A 4 -36.20 -5.91 58.11
CA TYR A 4 -35.20 -5.36 57.17
C TYR A 4 -35.54 -3.90 56.87
N SER A 5 -34.64 -3.00 57.22
CA SER A 5 -34.64 -1.60 56.75
C SER A 5 -34.19 -1.52 55.32
N PRO A 6 -34.82 -0.72 54.45
CA PRO A 6 -34.29 -0.48 53.09
C PRO A 6 -33.24 0.62 53.12
N LEU A 7 -32.07 0.31 52.57
CA LEU A 7 -31.04 1.30 52.26
C LEU A 7 -31.49 2.09 51.02
N LEU A 8 -31.69 3.40 51.18
CA LEU A 8 -31.88 4.31 50.05
C LEU A 8 -30.54 4.49 49.33
N ILE A 9 -30.44 3.96 48.11
CA ILE A 9 -29.34 4.31 47.16
C ILE A 9 -29.75 5.59 46.47
N ALA A 10 -29.08 6.69 46.82
CA ALA A 10 -29.17 7.95 46.07
C ALA A 10 -28.45 7.78 44.73
N CYS A 11 -29.21 7.59 43.65
CA CYS A 11 -28.67 7.76 42.28
C CYS A 11 -28.37 9.22 42.04
N PHE A 12 -27.09 9.57 42.02
CA PHE A 12 -26.63 10.82 41.41
C PHE A 12 -26.83 10.74 39.90
N LEU A 13 -27.91 11.33 39.42
CA LEU A 13 -28.06 11.62 38.00
C LEU A 13 -27.06 12.72 37.63
N ILE A 14 -25.92 12.30 37.13
CA ILE A 14 -25.05 13.20 36.38
C ILE A 14 -25.81 13.53 35.09
N SER A 15 -26.36 14.73 35.00
CA SER A 15 -26.91 15.28 33.78
C SER A 15 -25.75 15.45 32.77
N ALA A 16 -25.53 14.45 31.93
CA ALA A 16 -24.79 14.63 30.72
C ALA A 16 -25.57 15.62 29.86
N SER A 17 -25.04 16.83 29.69
CA SER A 17 -25.52 17.72 28.64
C SER A 17 -25.54 16.95 27.34
N PRO A 18 -26.63 16.96 26.56
CA PRO A 18 -26.61 16.32 25.25
C PRO A 18 -25.52 16.99 24.43
N ALA A 19 -24.54 16.20 23.99
CA ALA A 19 -23.66 16.65 22.93
C ALA A 19 -24.58 17.13 21.78
N SER A 20 -24.43 18.37 21.38
CA SER A 20 -25.13 18.87 20.21
C SER A 20 -24.82 17.88 19.09
N SER A 21 -25.84 17.21 18.58
CA SER A 21 -25.70 16.39 17.38
C SER A 21 -25.28 17.37 16.27
N SER A 22 -23.98 17.44 16.00
CA SER A 22 -23.54 18.03 14.74
C SER A 22 -24.26 17.26 13.65
N GLY A 23 -25.05 17.91 12.84
CA GLY A 23 -25.73 17.29 11.71
C GLY A 23 -24.67 16.58 10.88
N ARG A 24 -25.00 15.41 10.34
CA ARG A 24 -24.12 14.68 9.43
C ARG A 24 -23.67 15.61 8.32
N VAL A 25 -22.35 15.75 8.09
CA VAL A 25 -21.83 16.56 6.98
C VAL A 25 -22.44 16.02 5.68
N PRO A 26 -23.21 16.85 4.95
CA PRO A 26 -23.87 16.39 3.74
C PRO A 26 -22.84 16.09 2.66
N ILE A 27 -23.13 15.04 1.88
CA ILE A 27 -22.41 14.80 0.62
C ILE A 27 -23.17 15.61 -0.43
N PRO A 28 -22.54 16.62 -1.07
CA PRO A 28 -23.23 17.39 -2.10
C PRO A 28 -23.69 16.49 -3.26
N ASP A 29 -24.89 16.69 -3.77
CA ASP A 29 -25.41 15.98 -4.95
C ASP A 29 -24.60 16.32 -6.20
N THR A 30 -24.08 17.54 -6.26
CA THR A 30 -23.21 18.01 -7.35
C THR A 30 -21.90 18.54 -6.77
N PRO A 31 -20.75 18.16 -7.37
CA PRO A 31 -19.45 18.64 -6.93
C PRO A 31 -19.33 20.17 -7.04
N GLY A 32 -18.74 20.79 -6.02
CA GLY A 32 -18.44 22.21 -6.01
C GLY A 32 -17.20 22.58 -6.85
N LYS A 33 -16.81 23.86 -6.79
CA LYS A 33 -15.56 24.35 -7.39
C LYS A 33 -14.33 24.07 -6.52
N VAL A 34 -14.53 23.72 -5.25
CA VAL A 34 -13.52 23.31 -4.29
C VAL A 34 -13.66 21.82 -4.07
N PHE A 35 -12.55 21.14 -3.79
CA PHE A 35 -12.56 19.70 -3.59
C PHE A 35 -13.39 19.29 -2.36
N ASP A 36 -14.42 18.50 -2.55
CA ASP A 36 -15.36 18.02 -1.54
C ASP A 36 -15.61 16.50 -1.62
N LEU A 37 -16.47 15.98 -0.76
CA LEU A 37 -16.80 14.55 -0.72
C LEU A 37 -17.48 14.03 -1.99
N ALA A 38 -18.11 14.88 -2.80
CA ALA A 38 -18.69 14.49 -4.08
C ALA A 38 -17.59 14.22 -5.13
N TRP A 39 -16.48 14.96 -5.07
CA TRP A 39 -15.31 14.74 -5.94
C TRP A 39 -14.58 13.44 -5.64
N VAL A 40 -14.55 12.99 -4.39
CA VAL A 40 -14.03 11.65 -4.05
C VAL A 40 -14.76 10.58 -4.87
N GLY A 41 -16.05 10.76 -5.07
CA GLY A 41 -16.89 9.86 -5.87
C GLY A 41 -16.66 9.88 -7.38
N LYS A 42 -15.93 10.87 -7.88
CA LYS A 42 -15.64 11.00 -9.32
C LYS A 42 -14.21 10.64 -9.69
N MET A 43 -13.38 10.38 -8.68
CA MET A 43 -11.97 10.10 -8.92
C MET A 43 -11.77 8.74 -9.58
N THR A 44 -11.17 8.74 -10.76
CA THR A 44 -10.77 7.54 -11.49
C THR A 44 -9.34 7.17 -11.10
N ARG A 45 -9.10 5.89 -10.82
CA ARG A 45 -7.75 5.34 -10.62
C ARG A 45 -7.27 4.69 -11.89
N VAL A 46 -5.99 4.86 -12.21
CA VAL A 46 -5.33 4.23 -13.36
C VAL A 46 -4.11 3.46 -12.89
N SER A 47 -3.89 2.27 -13.42
CA SER A 47 -2.80 1.38 -12.98
C SER A 47 -2.43 0.34 -14.04
N ASP A 48 -1.33 -0.37 -13.77
CA ASP A 48 -0.81 -1.48 -14.58
C ASP A 48 -0.72 -1.14 -16.08
N PRO A 49 -0.01 -0.04 -16.45
CA PRO A 49 0.24 0.27 -17.85
C PRO A 49 1.11 -0.82 -18.47
N GLN A 50 0.71 -1.32 -19.67
CA GLN A 50 1.45 -2.33 -20.42
C GLN A 50 1.59 -1.87 -21.86
N ILE A 51 2.82 -1.56 -22.27
CA ILE A 51 3.12 -1.09 -23.63
C ILE A 51 3.05 -2.27 -24.59
N ALA A 52 2.41 -2.08 -25.73
CA ALA A 52 2.31 -3.10 -26.76
C ALA A 52 3.69 -3.44 -27.37
N PRO A 53 3.89 -4.67 -27.89
CA PRO A 53 5.16 -5.07 -28.50
C PRO A 53 5.59 -4.22 -29.71
N ASP A 54 4.67 -3.47 -30.34
CA ASP A 54 4.99 -2.53 -31.40
C ASP A 54 5.38 -1.12 -30.91
N GLY A 55 5.23 -0.87 -29.60
CA GLY A 55 5.54 0.39 -28.94
C GLY A 55 4.61 1.56 -29.28
N LYS A 56 3.48 1.33 -29.98
CA LYS A 56 2.58 2.41 -30.45
C LYS A 56 1.39 2.64 -29.53
N SER A 57 1.00 1.63 -28.79
CA SER A 57 -0.13 1.71 -27.85
C SER A 57 0.22 1.09 -26.51
N LEU A 58 -0.57 1.36 -25.51
CA LEU A 58 -0.55 0.66 -24.23
C LEU A 58 -1.95 0.29 -23.80
N VAL A 59 -2.06 -0.75 -22.97
CA VAL A 59 -3.29 -1.08 -22.23
C VAL A 59 -3.07 -0.73 -20.77
N THR A 60 -4.10 -0.21 -20.09
CA THR A 60 -4.06 0.13 -18.66
C THR A 60 -5.39 -0.24 -17.99
N VAL A 61 -5.35 -0.48 -16.69
CA VAL A 61 -6.53 -0.70 -15.86
C VAL A 61 -7.08 0.66 -15.42
N VAL A 62 -8.37 0.86 -15.68
CA VAL A 62 -9.13 2.05 -15.27
C VAL A 62 -10.17 1.63 -14.26
N THR A 63 -10.12 2.18 -13.05
CA THR A 63 -11.03 1.82 -11.97
C THR A 63 -11.87 3.01 -11.57
N THR A 64 -13.19 2.88 -11.65
CA THR A 64 -14.19 3.89 -11.26
C THR A 64 -15.04 3.39 -10.09
N PRO A 65 -15.42 4.26 -9.15
CA PRO A 65 -16.32 3.88 -8.06
C PRO A 65 -17.77 3.82 -8.51
N ASP A 66 -18.46 2.74 -8.13
CA ASP A 66 -19.92 2.56 -8.27
C ASP A 66 -20.55 2.61 -6.88
N TYR A 67 -21.10 3.77 -6.50
CA TYR A 67 -21.69 3.99 -5.18
C TYR A 67 -23.06 3.31 -4.99
N GLU A 68 -23.76 3.01 -6.05
CA GLU A 68 -25.06 2.33 -5.97
C GLU A 68 -24.89 0.87 -5.53
N ASN A 69 -23.85 0.23 -6.07
CA ASN A 69 -23.56 -1.17 -5.77
C ASN A 69 -22.42 -1.34 -4.74
N ASP A 70 -21.82 -0.25 -4.26
CA ASP A 70 -20.66 -0.23 -3.35
C ASP A 70 -19.47 -1.05 -3.88
N LEU A 71 -19.13 -0.85 -5.15
CA LEU A 71 -18.10 -1.58 -5.87
C LEU A 71 -17.12 -0.64 -6.57
N ASN A 72 -15.89 -1.11 -6.75
CA ASN A 72 -14.96 -0.52 -7.72
C ASN A 72 -15.08 -1.30 -9.04
N ILE A 73 -15.39 -0.63 -10.12
CA ILE A 73 -15.49 -1.22 -11.46
C ILE A 73 -14.17 -1.00 -12.18
N SER A 74 -13.49 -2.09 -12.54
CA SER A 74 -12.23 -2.05 -13.28
C SER A 74 -12.43 -2.54 -14.70
N GLU A 75 -12.00 -1.73 -15.66
CA GLU A 75 -12.04 -2.01 -17.09
C GLU A 75 -10.67 -1.77 -17.70
N LEU A 76 -10.44 -2.34 -18.89
CA LEU A 76 -9.20 -2.11 -19.63
C LEU A 76 -9.41 -1.02 -20.68
N ALA A 77 -8.50 -0.07 -20.72
CA ALA A 77 -8.43 0.97 -21.73
C ALA A 77 -7.19 0.79 -22.60
N LEU A 78 -7.38 0.85 -23.91
CA LEU A 78 -6.31 0.96 -24.90
C LEU A 78 -6.04 2.44 -25.17
N VAL A 79 -4.77 2.82 -25.11
CA VAL A 79 -4.31 4.20 -25.28
C VAL A 79 -3.27 4.25 -26.40
N ASP A 80 -3.46 5.13 -27.39
CA ASP A 80 -2.44 5.44 -28.40
C ASP A 80 -1.36 6.32 -27.80
N ILE A 81 -0.10 5.88 -27.82
CA ILE A 81 1.02 6.58 -27.15
C ILE A 81 1.31 7.94 -27.79
N SER A 82 1.10 8.08 -29.09
CA SER A 82 1.42 9.31 -29.79
C SER A 82 0.42 10.42 -29.54
N SER A 83 -0.87 10.10 -29.54
CA SER A 83 -1.99 11.07 -29.45
C SER A 83 -2.65 11.13 -28.09
N GLY A 84 -2.52 10.10 -27.25
CA GLY A 84 -3.29 9.93 -26.02
C GLY A 84 -4.76 9.53 -26.26
N ALA A 85 -5.15 9.21 -27.49
CA ALA A 85 -6.50 8.74 -27.80
C ALA A 85 -6.78 7.44 -27.05
N THR A 86 -7.90 7.41 -26.33
CA THR A 86 -8.24 6.33 -25.40
C THR A 86 -9.57 5.69 -25.79
N ARG A 87 -9.67 4.37 -25.73
CA ARG A 87 -10.91 3.61 -25.85
C ARG A 87 -10.94 2.44 -24.87
N PHE A 88 -12.06 2.18 -24.25
CA PHE A 88 -12.26 0.97 -23.46
C PHE A 88 -12.35 -0.26 -24.40
N ILE A 89 -11.73 -1.35 -23.97
CA ILE A 89 -11.66 -2.62 -24.73
C ILE A 89 -12.33 -3.78 -23.99
N THR A 90 -12.79 -3.56 -22.76
CA THR A 90 -13.65 -4.49 -22.02
C THR A 90 -14.97 -3.78 -21.71
N HIS A 91 -16.09 -4.52 -21.84
CA HIS A 91 -17.42 -3.98 -21.60
C HIS A 91 -18.20 -4.95 -20.71
N GLY A 92 -18.86 -4.41 -19.66
CA GLY A 92 -19.69 -5.19 -18.75
C GLY A 92 -18.95 -6.18 -17.84
N ARG A 93 -17.62 -6.15 -17.81
CA ARG A 93 -16.78 -6.96 -16.92
C ARG A 93 -16.30 -6.08 -15.77
N LYS A 94 -16.85 -6.30 -14.57
CA LYS A 94 -16.67 -5.41 -13.43
C LYS A 94 -15.29 -5.45 -12.76
N ASN A 95 -14.44 -6.44 -13.06
CA ASN A 95 -13.15 -6.65 -12.38
C ASN A 95 -12.06 -7.10 -13.37
N ALA A 96 -11.99 -6.46 -14.55
CA ALA A 96 -10.91 -6.72 -15.49
C ALA A 96 -9.60 -6.11 -14.96
N GLY A 97 -8.53 -6.92 -14.86
CA GLY A 97 -7.24 -6.48 -14.36
C GLY A 97 -6.09 -7.35 -14.85
N PHE A 98 -4.86 -6.98 -14.48
CA PHE A 98 -3.66 -7.73 -14.84
C PHE A 98 -3.52 -7.95 -16.37
N PRO A 99 -3.64 -6.90 -17.22
CA PRO A 99 -3.53 -7.06 -18.67
C PRO A 99 -2.10 -7.42 -19.07
N ARG A 100 -1.97 -8.35 -20.04
CA ARG A 100 -0.66 -8.72 -20.61
C ARG A 100 -0.81 -8.96 -22.11
N TRP A 101 -0.01 -8.27 -22.90
CA TRP A 101 0.04 -8.47 -24.33
C TRP A 101 0.57 -9.86 -24.71
N SER A 102 0.03 -10.44 -25.77
CA SER A 102 0.69 -11.57 -26.43
C SER A 102 2.05 -11.12 -26.98
N PRO A 103 3.04 -12.01 -27.12
CA PRO A 103 4.33 -11.65 -27.71
C PRO A 103 4.24 -11.05 -29.13
N SER A 104 3.23 -11.45 -29.90
CA SER A 104 2.89 -10.92 -31.24
C SER A 104 2.16 -9.58 -31.23
N GLY A 105 1.61 -9.14 -30.09
CA GLY A 105 0.83 -7.92 -29.96
C GLY A 105 -0.59 -7.98 -30.56
N ASP A 106 -1.03 -9.13 -31.04
CA ASP A 106 -2.35 -9.34 -31.64
C ASP A 106 -3.46 -9.62 -30.62
N ARG A 107 -3.11 -9.95 -29.36
CA ARG A 107 -4.03 -10.27 -28.27
C ARG A 107 -3.62 -9.63 -26.95
N VAL A 108 -4.62 -9.39 -26.09
CA VAL A 108 -4.44 -9.04 -24.68
C VAL A 108 -5.10 -10.10 -23.82
N ALA A 109 -4.33 -10.74 -22.95
CA ALA A 109 -4.87 -11.58 -21.90
C ALA A 109 -5.03 -10.77 -20.62
N PHE A 110 -6.05 -11.09 -19.79
CA PHE A 110 -6.32 -10.41 -18.53
C PHE A 110 -7.05 -11.32 -17.55
N LEU A 111 -7.06 -10.96 -16.28
CA LEU A 111 -7.87 -11.62 -15.25
C LEU A 111 -9.22 -10.93 -15.13
N ALA A 112 -10.28 -11.73 -15.04
CA ALA A 112 -11.61 -11.29 -14.67
C ALA A 112 -12.38 -12.43 -14.00
N ALA A 113 -13.37 -12.09 -13.17
CA ALA A 113 -14.21 -13.09 -12.53
C ALA A 113 -15.15 -13.75 -13.52
N ASP A 114 -15.32 -15.06 -13.40
CA ASP A 114 -16.34 -15.85 -14.09
C ASP A 114 -17.69 -15.86 -13.35
N GLY A 115 -18.63 -16.69 -13.81
CA GLY A 115 -19.94 -16.85 -13.18
C GLY A 115 -19.88 -17.33 -11.72
N ASP A 116 -18.87 -18.11 -11.37
CA ASP A 116 -18.62 -18.64 -10.01
C ASP A 116 -17.79 -17.67 -9.15
N LYS A 117 -17.51 -16.48 -9.66
CA LYS A 117 -16.70 -15.41 -9.04
C LYS A 117 -15.21 -15.77 -8.86
N HIS A 118 -14.72 -16.77 -9.57
CA HIS A 118 -13.30 -17.09 -9.62
C HIS A 118 -12.61 -16.30 -10.73
N ASN A 119 -11.48 -15.68 -10.43
CA ASN A 119 -10.65 -15.06 -11.47
C ASN A 119 -10.15 -16.12 -12.44
N GLN A 120 -10.41 -15.89 -13.72
CA GLN A 120 -9.97 -16.71 -14.83
C GLN A 120 -9.15 -15.88 -15.82
N ILE A 121 -8.39 -16.53 -16.68
CA ILE A 121 -7.73 -15.87 -17.81
C ILE A 121 -8.76 -15.71 -18.93
N PHE A 122 -8.96 -14.47 -19.35
CA PHE A 122 -9.68 -14.10 -20.55
C PHE A 122 -8.71 -13.58 -21.61
N VAL A 123 -9.02 -13.80 -22.86
CA VAL A 123 -8.19 -13.36 -24.00
C VAL A 123 -9.07 -12.55 -24.96
N LEU A 124 -8.60 -11.37 -25.31
CA LEU A 124 -9.21 -10.46 -26.28
C LEU A 124 -8.33 -10.37 -27.53
N ASP A 125 -8.91 -10.59 -28.69
CA ASP A 125 -8.27 -10.35 -29.98
C ASP A 125 -8.32 -8.86 -30.31
N MET A 126 -7.18 -8.27 -30.65
CA MET A 126 -7.10 -6.83 -30.93
C MET A 126 -7.67 -6.44 -32.28
N ALA A 127 -7.94 -7.41 -33.19
CA ALA A 127 -8.66 -7.18 -34.43
C ALA A 127 -10.16 -6.95 -34.21
N GLY A 128 -10.69 -7.31 -33.02
CA GLY A 128 -12.10 -7.09 -32.62
C GLY A 128 -12.75 -8.35 -32.06
N GLY A 129 -14.01 -8.20 -31.64
CA GLY A 129 -14.76 -9.25 -30.98
C GLY A 129 -14.80 -9.11 -29.47
N ASP A 130 -15.42 -10.05 -28.80
CA ASP A 130 -15.50 -10.11 -27.35
C ASP A 130 -14.42 -11.02 -26.79
N ALA A 131 -13.97 -10.74 -25.55
CA ALA A 131 -12.99 -11.59 -24.90
C ALA A 131 -13.58 -12.96 -24.55
N PHE A 132 -12.88 -14.03 -24.86
CA PHE A 132 -13.28 -15.38 -24.49
C PHE A 132 -12.56 -15.86 -23.24
N GLN A 133 -13.24 -16.65 -22.42
CA GLN A 133 -12.68 -17.28 -21.24
C GLN A 133 -11.78 -18.46 -21.68
N LEU A 134 -10.48 -18.36 -21.38
CA LEU A 134 -9.49 -19.36 -21.74
C LEU A 134 -9.45 -20.52 -20.73
N THR A 135 -9.54 -20.19 -19.43
CA THR A 135 -9.38 -21.15 -18.32
C THR A 135 -10.69 -21.41 -17.61
N LYS A 136 -10.80 -22.61 -17.00
CA LYS A 136 -11.86 -23.01 -16.09
C LYS A 136 -11.26 -23.60 -14.83
N SER A 137 -10.40 -22.84 -14.17
CA SER A 137 -9.80 -23.24 -12.89
C SER A 137 -10.89 -23.33 -11.82
N PRO A 138 -10.91 -24.37 -10.98
CA PRO A 138 -11.88 -24.51 -9.89
C PRO A 138 -11.65 -23.50 -8.77
N THR A 139 -10.52 -22.80 -8.76
CA THR A 139 -10.16 -21.75 -7.84
C THR A 139 -9.67 -20.51 -8.58
N SER A 140 -9.62 -19.37 -7.91
CA SER A 140 -9.15 -18.13 -8.54
C SER A 140 -7.70 -18.21 -8.99
N ILE A 141 -7.46 -17.81 -10.24
CA ILE A 141 -6.12 -17.57 -10.76
C ILE A 141 -5.62 -16.24 -10.21
N GLN A 142 -4.41 -16.23 -9.67
CA GLN A 142 -3.83 -15.05 -9.03
C GLN A 142 -2.97 -14.22 -9.98
N GLN A 143 -2.27 -14.89 -10.90
CA GLN A 143 -1.39 -14.29 -11.89
C GLN A 143 -1.10 -15.28 -13.01
N PHE A 144 -0.64 -14.77 -14.14
CA PHE A 144 -0.23 -15.59 -15.29
C PHE A 144 0.91 -14.93 -16.06
N ALA A 145 1.57 -15.70 -16.91
CA ALA A 145 2.56 -15.23 -17.87
C ALA A 145 2.37 -15.92 -19.22
N TRP A 146 2.50 -15.16 -20.30
CA TRP A 146 2.59 -15.70 -21.65
C TRP A 146 3.94 -16.43 -21.84
N LYS A 147 3.92 -17.58 -22.48
CA LYS A 147 5.13 -18.19 -23.02
C LYS A 147 5.66 -17.31 -24.17
N PRO A 148 6.99 -17.09 -24.32
CA PRO A 148 7.54 -16.17 -25.31
C PRO A 148 7.16 -16.45 -26.77
N ASP A 149 6.87 -17.72 -27.11
CA ASP A 149 6.38 -18.11 -28.44
C ASP A 149 4.87 -17.93 -28.66
N GLY A 150 4.15 -17.44 -27.62
CA GLY A 150 2.69 -17.24 -27.66
C GLY A 150 1.86 -18.51 -27.62
N SER A 151 2.47 -19.70 -27.48
CA SER A 151 1.77 -21.00 -27.59
C SER A 151 1.00 -21.40 -26.33
N ALA A 152 1.36 -20.85 -25.15
CA ALA A 152 0.82 -21.25 -23.86
C ALA A 152 0.87 -20.14 -22.81
N PHE A 153 0.18 -20.39 -21.70
CA PHE A 153 0.28 -19.63 -20.45
C PHE A 153 0.79 -20.50 -19.32
N ALA A 154 1.62 -19.93 -18.46
CA ALA A 154 1.77 -20.43 -17.11
C ALA A 154 0.91 -19.57 -16.17
N TYR A 155 0.31 -20.17 -15.14
CA TYR A 155 -0.46 -19.43 -14.15
C TYR A 155 -0.34 -20.01 -12.74
N ALA A 156 -0.64 -19.21 -11.74
CA ALA A 156 -0.67 -19.58 -10.34
C ALA A 156 -2.11 -19.63 -9.84
N ALA A 157 -2.51 -20.73 -9.21
CA ALA A 157 -3.83 -20.91 -8.61
C ALA A 157 -3.71 -21.66 -7.28
N ILE A 158 -4.61 -21.35 -6.34
CA ILE A 158 -4.73 -22.03 -5.05
C ILE A 158 -5.26 -23.44 -5.30
N ASP A 159 -4.77 -24.41 -4.56
CA ASP A 159 -5.28 -25.79 -4.60
C ASP A 159 -6.73 -25.85 -4.11
N GLU A 160 -7.48 -26.81 -4.64
CA GLU A 160 -8.84 -27.08 -4.14
C GLU A 160 -8.79 -27.69 -2.72
N ALA A 161 -9.72 -27.22 -1.88
CA ALA A 161 -9.94 -27.85 -0.58
C ALA A 161 -10.43 -29.30 -0.75
N PRO A 162 -9.93 -30.26 0.03
CA PRO A 162 -10.48 -31.61 0.04
C PRO A 162 -11.97 -31.60 0.34
N LYS A 163 -12.78 -32.30 -0.48
CA LYS A 163 -14.21 -32.43 -0.25
C LYS A 163 -14.47 -33.33 0.93
N LYS A 164 -14.97 -32.78 2.03
CA LYS A 164 -15.41 -33.52 3.23
C LYS A 164 -16.90 -33.87 3.11
N THR A 165 -17.27 -35.09 3.47
CA THR A 165 -18.66 -35.59 3.39
C THR A 165 -19.09 -36.20 4.73
N GLY A 166 -20.40 -36.35 4.94
CA GLY A 166 -20.94 -36.94 6.16
C GLY A 166 -20.53 -36.19 7.43
N ALA A 167 -20.06 -36.92 8.43
CA ALA A 167 -19.59 -36.35 9.70
C ALA A 167 -18.27 -35.62 9.57
N ASP A 168 -17.41 -35.99 8.59
CA ASP A 168 -16.08 -35.41 8.41
C ASP A 168 -16.13 -33.92 8.05
N LYS A 169 -17.29 -33.43 7.55
CA LYS A 169 -17.49 -31.97 7.29
C LYS A 169 -17.40 -31.12 8.56
N PHE A 170 -17.54 -31.72 9.74
CA PHE A 170 -17.45 -31.05 11.04
C PHE A 170 -16.05 -31.25 11.70
N ASP A 171 -15.17 -32.01 11.07
CA ASP A 171 -13.76 -32.12 11.47
C ASP A 171 -13.00 -30.98 10.79
N ASP A 172 -13.20 -29.77 11.28
CA ASP A 172 -12.73 -28.51 10.71
C ASP A 172 -11.64 -27.83 11.54
N ALA A 173 -11.23 -28.43 12.65
CA ALA A 173 -10.11 -27.93 13.43
C ALA A 173 -8.81 -27.96 12.61
N PHE A 174 -8.03 -26.91 12.72
CA PHE A 174 -6.74 -26.80 12.01
C PHE A 174 -5.66 -26.20 12.91
N GLU A 175 -4.41 -26.49 12.58
CA GLU A 175 -3.25 -25.91 13.24
C GLU A 175 -3.06 -24.46 12.73
N VAL A 176 -3.10 -23.48 13.66
CA VAL A 176 -2.87 -22.07 13.34
C VAL A 176 -1.41 -21.81 12.94
N GLY A 177 -0.46 -22.52 13.56
CA GLY A 177 0.98 -22.34 13.30
C GLY A 177 1.40 -20.87 13.45
N ASN A 178 2.12 -20.35 12.46
CA ASN A 178 2.46 -18.94 12.32
C ASN A 178 1.43 -18.15 11.47
N GLY A 179 0.23 -18.66 11.32
CA GLY A 179 -0.90 -17.95 10.70
C GLY A 179 -1.53 -16.90 11.63
N SER A 180 -2.57 -16.23 11.13
CA SER A 180 -3.37 -15.33 11.94
C SER A 180 -4.34 -16.12 12.83
N PHE A 181 -4.52 -15.67 14.06
CA PHE A 181 -5.58 -16.25 14.94
C PHE A 181 -7.01 -16.00 14.43
N LEU A 182 -7.17 -15.08 13.47
CA LEU A 182 -8.45 -14.78 12.81
C LEU A 182 -8.72 -15.68 11.61
N ASP A 183 -7.78 -16.54 11.22
CA ASP A 183 -7.99 -17.52 10.15
C ASP A 183 -9.11 -18.47 10.56
N LYS A 184 -9.97 -18.83 9.61
CA LYS A 184 -11.11 -19.73 9.83
C LYS A 184 -10.88 -21.13 9.27
N GLU A 185 -9.79 -21.28 8.55
CA GLU A 185 -9.38 -22.53 7.91
C GLU A 185 -7.88 -22.48 7.60
N LYS A 186 -7.29 -23.65 7.42
CA LYS A 186 -5.88 -23.73 6.99
C LYS A 186 -5.74 -23.17 5.57
N ALA A 187 -4.82 -22.22 5.39
CA ALA A 187 -4.49 -21.70 4.08
C ALA A 187 -3.96 -22.81 3.17
N LEU A 188 -4.52 -22.91 1.98
CA LEU A 188 -4.12 -23.90 0.97
C LEU A 188 -2.95 -23.38 0.13
N PRO A 189 -2.08 -24.27 -0.34
CA PRO A 189 -0.94 -23.87 -1.16
C PRO A 189 -1.39 -23.39 -2.55
N THR A 190 -0.63 -22.46 -3.09
CA THR A 190 -0.73 -21.99 -4.47
C THR A 190 0.34 -22.67 -5.30
N HIS A 191 -0.04 -23.21 -6.45
CA HIS A 191 0.86 -23.93 -7.34
C HIS A 191 0.80 -23.44 -8.78
N LEU A 192 1.83 -23.82 -9.57
CA LEU A 192 1.95 -23.49 -10.99
C LEU A 192 1.22 -24.50 -11.87
N TRP A 193 0.56 -23.95 -12.88
CA TRP A 193 -0.15 -24.68 -13.91
C TRP A 193 0.23 -24.14 -15.28
N GLN A 194 0.02 -24.93 -16.33
CA GLN A 194 0.21 -24.53 -17.72
C GLN A 194 -1.02 -24.88 -18.54
N VAL A 195 -1.42 -24.00 -19.45
CA VAL A 195 -2.51 -24.21 -20.39
C VAL A 195 -2.11 -23.71 -21.79
N SER A 196 -2.60 -24.39 -22.84
CA SER A 196 -2.41 -23.92 -24.22
C SER A 196 -3.08 -22.55 -24.45
N ALA A 197 -2.50 -21.69 -25.29
CA ALA A 197 -3.14 -20.44 -25.71
C ALA A 197 -4.41 -20.65 -26.56
N ALA A 198 -4.66 -21.87 -27.03
CA ALA A 198 -5.91 -22.28 -27.68
C ALA A 198 -6.96 -22.79 -26.66
N GLY A 199 -6.63 -22.80 -25.35
CA GLY A 199 -7.46 -23.40 -24.30
C GLY A 199 -7.28 -24.90 -24.17
N GLY A 200 -8.20 -25.55 -23.45
CA GLY A 200 -8.15 -26.98 -23.17
C GLY A 200 -7.80 -27.30 -21.71
N GLU A 201 -7.41 -28.54 -21.44
CA GLU A 201 -7.05 -28.99 -20.09
C GLU A 201 -5.73 -28.40 -19.64
N ALA A 202 -5.70 -27.90 -18.41
CA ALA A 202 -4.48 -27.35 -17.79
C ALA A 202 -3.65 -28.46 -17.14
N LYS A 203 -2.34 -28.41 -17.37
CA LYS A 203 -1.39 -29.31 -16.74
C LYS A 203 -0.81 -28.69 -15.46
N ARG A 204 -0.89 -29.41 -14.35
CA ARG A 204 -0.20 -29.01 -13.10
C ARG A 204 1.31 -29.15 -13.27
N LEU A 205 2.07 -28.13 -12.89
CA LEU A 205 3.53 -28.10 -13.01
C LEU A 205 4.23 -28.34 -11.66
N THR A 206 3.61 -27.91 -10.55
CA THR A 206 4.21 -28.04 -9.22
C THR A 206 3.21 -28.56 -8.20
N SER A 207 3.74 -29.17 -7.12
CA SER A 207 2.95 -29.72 -6.01
C SER A 207 3.77 -29.74 -4.74
N GLY A 208 3.13 -29.99 -3.59
CA GLY A 208 3.77 -30.11 -2.29
C GLY A 208 3.07 -29.28 -1.22
N THR A 209 3.68 -29.19 -0.04
CA THR A 209 3.17 -28.43 1.11
C THR A 209 3.65 -26.98 1.14
N TRP A 210 4.58 -26.62 0.28
CA TRP A 210 5.07 -25.26 0.05
C TRP A 210 4.11 -24.49 -0.86
N THR A 211 4.24 -23.17 -0.92
CA THR A 211 3.33 -22.32 -1.69
C THR A 211 4.06 -21.24 -2.47
N LEU A 212 3.44 -20.70 -3.51
CA LEU A 212 3.82 -19.42 -4.08
C LEU A 212 3.27 -18.27 -3.19
N PRO A 213 3.95 -17.11 -3.15
CA PRO A 213 3.40 -15.95 -2.47
C PRO A 213 2.13 -15.45 -3.15
N VAL A 214 1.17 -15.04 -2.34
CA VAL A 214 -0.06 -14.35 -2.77
C VAL A 214 0.02 -12.87 -2.42
N ALA A 215 -0.70 -12.02 -3.16
CA ALA A 215 -0.86 -10.61 -2.78
C ALA A 215 -1.55 -10.50 -1.42
N PHE A 216 -1.06 -9.60 -0.59
CA PHE A 216 -1.59 -9.41 0.77
C PHE A 216 -1.61 -7.92 1.15
N PRO A 217 -2.65 -7.20 0.79
CA PRO A 217 -2.80 -5.78 1.10
C PRO A 217 -2.87 -5.51 2.62
N PRO A 218 -2.33 -4.37 3.09
CA PRO A 218 -1.46 -3.47 2.35
C PRO A 218 -0.03 -4.02 2.27
N GLY A 219 0.50 -4.18 1.07
CA GLY A 219 1.83 -4.71 0.81
C GLY A 219 2.08 -4.85 -0.68
N PRO A 220 3.26 -5.31 -1.08
CA PRO A 220 3.56 -5.53 -2.49
C PRO A 220 2.63 -6.60 -3.10
N PRO A 221 2.42 -6.57 -4.42
CA PRO A 221 1.69 -7.64 -5.11
C PRO A 221 2.42 -8.97 -4.97
N ALA A 222 1.76 -10.06 -5.36
CA ALA A 222 2.43 -11.37 -5.46
C ALA A 222 3.66 -11.26 -6.37
N SER A 223 4.75 -11.93 -5.97
CA SER A 223 5.96 -12.00 -6.81
C SER A 223 5.60 -12.62 -8.17
N PRO A 224 5.89 -11.96 -9.29
CA PRO A 224 5.48 -12.44 -10.61
C PRO A 224 6.19 -13.75 -10.98
N ILE A 225 5.49 -14.57 -11.75
CA ILE A 225 6.07 -15.71 -12.46
C ILE A 225 6.50 -15.22 -13.86
N ALA A 226 7.61 -15.74 -14.35
CA ALA A 226 8.09 -15.38 -15.69
C ALA A 226 8.74 -16.58 -16.39
N PHE A 227 8.56 -16.67 -17.71
CA PHE A 227 9.34 -17.58 -18.51
C PHE A 227 10.75 -17.03 -18.76
N THR A 228 11.72 -17.91 -18.95
CA THR A 228 12.99 -17.56 -19.58
C THR A 228 12.78 -17.17 -21.04
N ALA A 229 13.68 -16.39 -21.62
CA ALA A 229 13.56 -15.88 -22.99
C ALA A 229 13.33 -16.99 -24.05
N ASP A 230 13.93 -18.16 -23.86
CA ASP A 230 13.74 -19.36 -24.71
C ASP A 230 12.43 -20.14 -24.40
N GLY A 231 11.68 -19.76 -23.39
CA GLY A 231 10.43 -20.42 -22.97
C GLY A 231 10.59 -21.81 -22.39
N SER A 232 11.82 -22.28 -22.11
CA SER A 232 12.10 -23.63 -21.63
C SER A 232 11.92 -23.77 -20.11
N LYS A 233 11.98 -22.65 -19.37
CA LYS A 233 11.92 -22.62 -17.90
C LYS A 233 10.99 -21.54 -17.39
N LEU A 234 10.54 -21.72 -16.14
CA LEU A 234 9.80 -20.72 -15.36
C LEU A 234 10.61 -20.30 -14.14
N VAL A 235 10.66 -19.00 -13.86
CA VAL A 235 11.15 -18.45 -12.59
C VAL A 235 9.98 -18.04 -11.74
N TYR A 236 10.08 -18.29 -10.44
CA TYR A 236 9.02 -18.02 -9.47
C TYR A 236 9.60 -17.93 -8.05
N VAL A 237 8.82 -17.46 -7.09
CA VAL A 237 9.19 -17.49 -5.68
C VAL A 237 8.48 -18.63 -4.97
N ARG A 238 9.21 -19.31 -4.10
CA ARG A 238 8.70 -20.35 -3.20
C ARG A 238 8.72 -19.84 -1.76
N LEU A 239 7.62 -20.04 -1.04
CA LEU A 239 7.52 -19.96 0.42
C LEU A 239 7.49 -21.35 1.01
N GLU A 240 8.12 -21.56 2.15
CA GLU A 240 8.21 -22.89 2.77
C GLU A 240 6.85 -23.40 3.28
N THR A 241 5.99 -22.51 3.74
CA THR A 241 4.67 -22.80 4.29
C THR A 241 3.60 -21.87 3.76
N THR A 242 2.35 -22.18 4.05
CA THR A 242 1.18 -21.32 3.75
C THR A 242 0.90 -20.29 4.84
N TYR A 243 1.59 -20.35 5.98
CA TYR A 243 1.34 -19.45 7.10
C TYR A 243 1.78 -18.02 6.80
N SER A 244 0.93 -17.07 7.16
CA SER A 244 1.18 -15.64 6.90
C SER A 244 2.42 -15.10 7.60
N GLY A 245 2.76 -15.60 8.78
CA GLY A 245 3.97 -15.22 9.52
C GLY A 245 5.27 -15.73 8.90
N ASP A 246 5.22 -16.77 8.04
CA ASP A 246 6.40 -17.39 7.42
C ASP A 246 6.77 -16.78 6.06
N ARG A 247 6.12 -15.71 5.62
CA ARG A 247 6.40 -15.03 4.33
C ARG A 247 7.84 -14.60 4.14
N ARG A 248 8.59 -14.49 5.22
CA ARG A 248 10.01 -14.17 5.22
C ARG A 248 10.87 -15.30 4.63
N HIS A 249 10.38 -16.55 4.70
CA HIS A 249 11.05 -17.73 4.15
C HIS A 249 10.75 -17.85 2.66
N SER A 250 11.16 -16.84 1.90
CA SER A 250 10.96 -16.73 0.46
C SER A 250 12.28 -16.88 -0.28
N SER A 251 12.27 -17.68 -1.35
CA SER A 251 13.43 -17.88 -2.21
C SER A 251 13.02 -18.02 -3.69
N PRO A 252 13.77 -17.39 -4.61
CA PRO A 252 13.56 -17.55 -6.04
C PRO A 252 13.99 -18.95 -6.50
N HIS A 253 13.16 -19.56 -7.35
CA HIS A 253 13.38 -20.88 -7.95
C HIS A 253 13.24 -20.82 -9.46
N VAL A 254 13.89 -21.76 -10.14
CA VAL A 254 13.72 -22.03 -11.56
C VAL A 254 13.18 -23.44 -11.76
N LEU A 255 12.09 -23.56 -12.53
CA LEU A 255 11.46 -24.83 -12.93
C LEU A 255 11.81 -25.13 -14.38
N ASP A 256 12.47 -26.24 -14.64
CA ASP A 256 12.68 -26.78 -15.98
C ASP A 256 11.42 -27.51 -16.45
N LEU A 257 10.81 -27.02 -17.54
CA LEU A 257 9.51 -27.51 -18.01
C LEU A 257 9.58 -28.88 -18.67
N ALA A 258 10.74 -29.28 -19.20
CA ALA A 258 10.92 -30.58 -19.84
C ALA A 258 11.05 -31.70 -18.81
N THR A 259 11.79 -31.42 -17.73
CA THR A 259 12.10 -32.42 -16.69
C THR A 259 11.19 -32.34 -15.48
N GLY A 260 10.51 -31.19 -15.26
CA GLY A 260 9.75 -30.90 -14.05
C GLY A 260 10.62 -30.64 -12.82
N ARG A 261 11.95 -30.56 -12.97
CA ARG A 261 12.88 -30.30 -11.87
C ARG A 261 12.89 -28.82 -11.51
N SER A 262 12.72 -28.54 -10.22
CA SER A 262 12.83 -27.19 -9.65
C SER A 262 14.08 -27.06 -8.80
N GLU A 263 14.84 -25.97 -8.98
CA GLU A 263 16.06 -25.67 -8.22
C GLU A 263 16.02 -24.22 -7.71
N PRO A 264 16.64 -23.94 -6.54
CA PRO A 264 16.82 -22.57 -6.08
C PRO A 264 17.79 -21.81 -7.01
N ILE A 265 17.52 -20.54 -7.24
CA ILE A 265 18.37 -19.63 -8.04
C ILE A 265 19.53 -19.12 -7.19
N THR A 266 19.30 -18.83 -5.92
CA THR A 266 20.24 -18.21 -4.98
C THR A 266 20.36 -19.03 -3.70
N THR A 267 21.42 -18.81 -2.92
CA THR A 267 21.55 -19.36 -1.56
C THR A 267 20.73 -18.60 -0.53
N HIS A 268 20.13 -17.44 -0.91
CA HIS A 268 19.24 -16.69 -0.06
C HIS A 268 17.90 -17.41 0.10
N THR A 269 17.65 -17.95 1.30
CA THR A 269 16.44 -18.71 1.64
C THR A 269 15.38 -17.87 2.34
N MET A 270 15.67 -16.57 2.60
CA MET A 270 14.78 -15.62 3.24
C MET A 270 14.77 -14.31 2.46
N PHE A 271 13.61 -13.65 2.41
CA PHE A 271 13.37 -12.30 1.86
C PHE A 271 13.67 -12.11 0.36
N ALA A 272 14.22 -13.10 -0.34
CA ALA A 272 14.49 -12.96 -1.76
C ALA A 272 13.19 -13.12 -2.58
N SER A 273 12.92 -12.16 -3.48
CA SER A 273 11.62 -12.04 -4.16
C SER A 273 11.75 -11.39 -5.54
N PHE A 274 10.67 -11.35 -6.30
CA PHE A 274 10.53 -10.67 -7.58
C PHE A 274 11.61 -11.02 -8.63
N PRO A 275 11.88 -12.31 -8.89
CA PRO A 275 12.84 -12.70 -9.93
C PRO A 275 12.30 -12.36 -11.33
N VAL A 276 13.12 -11.73 -12.15
CA VAL A 276 12.78 -11.39 -13.53
C VAL A 276 13.98 -11.64 -14.46
N PRO A 277 13.86 -12.57 -15.44
CA PRO A 277 14.91 -12.81 -16.43
C PRO A 277 15.08 -11.62 -17.37
N SER A 278 16.32 -11.36 -17.83
CA SER A 278 16.55 -10.38 -18.89
C SER A 278 15.99 -10.86 -20.24
N PRO A 279 15.62 -9.94 -21.16
CA PRO A 279 15.12 -10.28 -22.48
C PRO A 279 16.07 -11.15 -23.31
N ASP A 280 17.39 -11.00 -23.15
CA ASP A 280 18.40 -11.80 -23.84
C ASP A 280 18.72 -13.14 -23.15
N GLY A 281 18.10 -13.41 -21.98
CA GLY A 281 18.27 -14.64 -21.20
C GLY A 281 19.61 -14.80 -20.50
N LYS A 282 20.48 -13.78 -20.52
CA LYS A 282 21.83 -13.87 -19.93
C LYS A 282 21.89 -13.50 -18.46
N HIS A 283 20.89 -12.76 -17.97
CA HIS A 283 20.84 -12.26 -16.60
C HIS A 283 19.48 -12.55 -15.97
N LEU A 284 19.45 -12.52 -14.64
CA LEU A 284 18.23 -12.51 -13.85
C LEU A 284 18.38 -11.44 -12.77
N ALA A 285 17.40 -10.55 -12.66
CA ALA A 285 17.29 -9.63 -11.54
C ALA A 285 16.35 -10.17 -10.47
N TYR A 286 16.61 -9.90 -9.20
CA TYR A 286 15.70 -10.16 -8.10
C TYR A 286 15.87 -9.14 -6.98
N VAL A 287 14.89 -9.06 -6.09
CA VAL A 287 14.88 -8.13 -4.96
C VAL A 287 15.32 -8.88 -3.71
N TYR A 288 16.23 -8.25 -2.95
CA TYR A 288 16.74 -8.80 -1.71
C TYR A 288 17.15 -7.67 -0.74
N PRO A 289 16.96 -7.82 0.60
CA PRO A 289 17.36 -6.79 1.54
C PRO A 289 18.86 -6.52 1.48
N ARG A 290 19.25 -5.27 1.61
CA ARG A 290 20.65 -4.88 1.73
C ARG A 290 21.32 -5.66 2.86
N ASP A 291 22.45 -6.30 2.58
CA ASP A 291 23.20 -7.12 3.53
C ASP A 291 22.40 -8.26 4.18
N GLY A 292 21.29 -8.68 3.58
CA GLY A 292 20.45 -9.78 4.04
C GLY A 292 19.63 -9.53 5.29
N SER A 293 19.66 -8.31 5.83
CA SER A 293 18.88 -7.94 7.02
C SER A 293 17.53 -7.34 6.64
N ASP A 294 16.44 -7.86 7.19
CA ASP A 294 15.10 -7.33 7.02
C ASP A 294 14.86 -5.95 7.69
N ARG A 295 15.87 -5.46 8.40
CA ARG A 295 15.91 -4.07 8.90
C ARG A 295 16.40 -3.09 7.84
N ASN A 296 16.93 -3.59 6.72
CA ASN A 296 17.44 -2.81 5.62
C ASN A 296 16.40 -2.67 4.51
N TYR A 297 16.60 -1.65 3.67
CA TYR A 297 15.84 -1.48 2.44
C TYR A 297 16.12 -2.61 1.45
N GLN A 298 15.15 -2.80 0.56
CA GLN A 298 15.26 -3.73 -0.54
C GLN A 298 16.14 -3.11 -1.63
N ASP A 299 17.10 -3.90 -2.11
CA ASP A 299 17.95 -3.60 -3.25
C ASP A 299 17.69 -4.59 -4.40
N ILE A 300 18.14 -4.24 -5.60
CA ILE A 300 18.08 -5.12 -6.76
C ILE A 300 19.43 -5.79 -6.95
N PHE A 301 19.38 -7.12 -7.02
CA PHE A 301 20.52 -7.98 -7.30
C PHE A 301 20.41 -8.54 -8.70
N VAL A 302 21.55 -8.67 -9.41
CA VAL A 302 21.63 -9.27 -10.74
C VAL A 302 22.56 -10.48 -10.70
N VAL A 303 22.07 -11.59 -11.21
CA VAL A 303 22.78 -12.85 -11.39
C VAL A 303 23.12 -13.03 -12.86
N ASP A 304 24.33 -13.47 -13.17
CA ASP A 304 24.72 -13.90 -14.52
C ASP A 304 24.17 -15.32 -14.77
N GLY A 305 23.32 -15.48 -15.77
CA GLY A 305 22.53 -16.70 -15.98
C GLY A 305 21.35 -16.82 -15.00
N LEU A 306 21.11 -18.04 -14.51
CA LEU A 306 19.97 -18.39 -13.66
C LEU A 306 20.39 -18.96 -12.30
N LYS A 307 21.65 -18.83 -11.89
CA LYS A 307 22.13 -19.41 -10.63
C LYS A 307 23.25 -18.61 -10.00
N GLY A 308 23.10 -18.26 -8.73
CA GLY A 308 24.07 -17.53 -7.92
C GLY A 308 23.41 -16.45 -7.08
N ASP A 309 24.16 -15.85 -6.16
CA ASP A 309 23.65 -14.79 -5.28
C ASP A 309 23.67 -13.42 -5.97
N GLY A 310 24.40 -13.32 -7.09
CA GLY A 310 24.46 -12.09 -7.86
C GLY A 310 25.19 -10.95 -7.15
N ARG A 311 25.09 -9.77 -7.75
CA ARG A 311 25.64 -8.53 -7.18
C ARG A 311 24.55 -7.50 -6.96
N ASN A 312 24.65 -6.75 -5.88
CA ASN A 312 23.78 -5.63 -5.59
C ASN A 312 24.14 -4.47 -6.52
N ILE A 313 23.23 -4.06 -7.40
CA ILE A 313 23.46 -3.00 -8.37
C ILE A 313 22.86 -1.65 -7.96
N THR A 314 21.96 -1.62 -6.94
CA THR A 314 21.26 -0.38 -6.55
C THR A 314 21.75 0.19 -5.22
N HIS A 315 22.70 -0.45 -4.56
CA HIS A 315 23.20 -0.03 -3.23
C HIS A 315 23.56 1.46 -3.16
N VAL A 316 24.20 1.99 -4.20
CA VAL A 316 24.68 3.39 -4.25
C VAL A 316 23.52 4.40 -4.37
N ILE A 317 22.38 4.00 -4.94
CA ILE A 317 21.21 4.89 -5.06
C ILE A 317 20.60 5.15 -3.67
N ASP A 318 20.73 4.16 -2.79
CA ASP A 318 20.28 4.22 -1.39
C ASP A 318 18.80 4.57 -1.22
N ARG A 319 17.95 3.83 -1.95
CA ARG A 319 16.47 3.90 -1.86
C ARG A 319 15.89 2.49 -1.73
N ASN A 320 14.61 2.42 -1.42
CA ASN A 320 13.90 1.17 -1.21
C ASN A 320 13.22 0.71 -2.52
N PHE A 321 13.70 -0.39 -3.11
CA PHE A 321 13.27 -0.86 -4.42
C PHE A 321 12.55 -2.20 -4.37
N PHE A 322 11.38 -2.29 -5.01
CA PHE A 322 10.59 -3.52 -5.07
C PHE A 322 10.39 -4.05 -6.49
N ARG A 323 10.85 -3.37 -7.53
CA ARG A 323 10.64 -3.79 -8.91
C ARG A 323 11.84 -3.49 -9.80
N ALA A 324 12.22 -4.50 -10.58
CA ALA A 324 13.19 -4.39 -11.66
C ALA A 324 12.47 -4.53 -13.01
N LEU A 325 12.64 -3.57 -13.92
CA LEU A 325 12.13 -3.62 -15.28
C LEU A 325 13.34 -3.54 -16.23
N TRP A 326 13.59 -4.62 -16.95
CA TRP A 326 14.71 -4.65 -17.90
C TRP A 326 14.49 -3.71 -19.08
N THR A 327 15.56 -3.05 -19.52
CA THR A 327 15.57 -2.41 -20.84
C THR A 327 15.57 -3.45 -21.95
N PRO A 328 15.02 -3.16 -23.14
CA PRO A 328 14.92 -4.14 -24.23
C PRO A 328 16.28 -4.73 -24.66
N ASP A 329 17.35 -3.98 -24.51
CA ASP A 329 18.72 -4.40 -24.84
C ASP A 329 19.40 -5.20 -23.70
N SER A 330 18.68 -5.45 -22.59
CA SER A 330 19.17 -6.17 -21.41
C SER A 330 20.38 -5.54 -20.68
N LYS A 331 20.73 -4.27 -20.99
CA LYS A 331 21.92 -3.63 -20.41
C LYS A 331 21.65 -2.84 -19.14
N ALA A 332 20.37 -2.55 -18.85
CA ALA A 332 19.99 -1.76 -17.68
C ALA A 332 18.63 -2.18 -17.12
N ILE A 333 18.37 -1.72 -15.93
CA ILE A 333 17.09 -1.88 -15.23
C ILE A 333 16.51 -0.49 -14.96
N VAL A 334 15.22 -0.31 -15.27
CA VAL A 334 14.41 0.79 -14.77
C VAL A 334 13.83 0.37 -13.43
N THR A 335 13.99 1.22 -12.42
CA THR A 335 13.42 1.00 -11.07
C THR A 335 12.96 2.32 -10.48
N GLY A 336 12.16 2.27 -9.40
CA GLY A 336 11.65 3.46 -8.74
C GLY A 336 11.49 3.27 -7.24
N GLY A 337 11.59 4.38 -6.52
CA GLY A 337 11.47 4.42 -5.07
C GLY A 337 11.18 5.83 -4.55
N ASN A 338 10.83 5.94 -3.27
CA ASN A 338 10.59 7.22 -2.62
C ASN A 338 11.91 7.99 -2.47
N ASP A 339 11.88 9.30 -2.72
CA ASP A 339 13.07 10.15 -2.75
C ASP A 339 12.77 11.59 -2.31
N GLY A 340 13.19 11.93 -1.10
CA GLY A 340 12.89 13.22 -0.50
C GLY A 340 11.38 13.45 -0.32
N ALA A 341 10.85 14.47 -0.97
CA ALA A 341 9.43 14.80 -0.93
C ALA A 341 8.65 14.32 -2.17
N THR A 342 9.19 13.36 -2.92
CA THR A 342 8.60 12.81 -4.14
C THR A 342 8.94 11.32 -4.27
N ALA A 343 8.74 10.74 -5.43
CA ALA A 343 9.32 9.47 -5.85
C ALA A 343 10.13 9.68 -7.11
N GLY A 344 11.20 8.90 -7.27
CA GLY A 344 12.07 8.96 -8.45
C GLY A 344 12.01 7.68 -9.27
N LEU A 345 12.39 7.80 -10.55
CA LEU A 345 12.74 6.70 -11.42
C LEU A 345 14.25 6.77 -11.75
N TRP A 346 14.87 5.60 -11.82
CA TRP A 346 16.27 5.47 -12.19
C TRP A 346 16.45 4.44 -13.29
N ILE A 347 17.41 4.71 -14.16
CA ILE A 347 18.00 3.70 -15.04
C ILE A 347 19.31 3.29 -14.39
N GLN A 348 19.40 2.03 -13.98
CA GLN A 348 20.57 1.40 -13.41
C GLN A 348 21.17 0.44 -14.44
N PRO A 349 22.30 0.78 -15.09
CA PRO A 349 23.04 -0.18 -15.89
C PRO A 349 23.45 -1.40 -15.07
N VAL A 350 23.50 -2.57 -15.71
CA VAL A 350 24.05 -3.79 -15.08
C VAL A 350 25.48 -3.54 -14.63
N ASP A 351 26.26 -2.83 -15.47
CA ASP A 351 27.60 -2.33 -15.15
C ASP A 351 27.63 -0.81 -15.28
N GLY A 352 27.86 -0.11 -14.17
CA GLY A 352 27.94 1.35 -14.17
C GLY A 352 27.11 2.06 -13.13
N HIS A 353 26.95 3.37 -13.29
CA HIS A 353 26.25 4.22 -12.34
C HIS A 353 24.82 4.49 -12.79
N ALA A 354 23.92 4.56 -11.83
CA ALA A 354 22.53 4.92 -12.05
C ALA A 354 22.37 6.36 -12.55
N THR A 355 21.40 6.56 -13.42
CA THR A 355 20.91 7.89 -13.82
C THR A 355 19.50 8.07 -13.33
N LYS A 356 19.27 9.11 -12.51
CA LYS A 356 17.92 9.52 -12.12
C LYS A 356 17.25 10.24 -13.28
N LEU A 357 15.99 9.88 -13.57
CA LEU A 357 15.20 10.50 -14.63
C LEU A 357 14.57 11.81 -14.15
N ASP A 358 14.51 12.81 -15.03
CA ASP A 358 13.82 14.08 -14.78
C ASP A 358 12.34 13.93 -15.10
N LEU A 359 11.51 13.91 -14.08
CA LEU A 359 10.06 13.76 -14.19
C LEU A 359 9.30 15.08 -14.01
N GLY A 360 10.03 16.21 -13.81
CA GLY A 360 9.39 17.48 -13.44
C GLY A 360 8.62 17.37 -12.12
N ASP A 361 7.36 17.83 -12.11
CA ASP A 361 6.49 17.77 -10.93
C ASP A 361 5.72 16.44 -10.79
N VAL A 362 5.96 15.48 -11.68
CA VAL A 362 5.27 14.19 -11.66
C VAL A 362 5.90 13.26 -10.63
N THR A 363 5.09 12.76 -9.73
CA THR A 363 5.46 11.74 -8.74
C THR A 363 4.92 10.38 -9.20
N PRO A 364 5.80 9.42 -9.56
CA PRO A 364 5.39 8.06 -9.89
C PRO A 364 4.72 7.36 -8.69
N ASN A 365 3.77 6.48 -8.99
CA ASN A 365 3.23 5.59 -7.98
C ASN A 365 4.24 4.49 -7.65
N THR A 366 4.87 4.62 -6.49
CA THR A 366 5.90 3.70 -6.00
C THR A 366 5.53 3.01 -4.69
N GLY A 367 4.35 3.22 -4.15
CA GLY A 367 3.87 2.69 -2.86
C GLY A 367 4.65 1.45 -2.37
N PHE A 368 4.07 0.27 -2.49
CA PHE A 368 4.77 -1.02 -2.30
C PHE A 368 5.25 -1.64 -3.63
N TRP A 369 5.11 -0.94 -4.74
CA TRP A 369 5.39 -1.44 -6.08
C TRP A 369 5.47 -0.29 -7.08
N LEU A 370 6.50 -0.27 -7.90
CA LEU A 370 6.57 0.68 -9.02
C LEU A 370 5.54 0.29 -10.09
N ASP A 371 4.57 1.15 -10.33
CA ASP A 371 3.52 0.94 -11.33
C ASP A 371 3.96 1.53 -12.69
N ALA A 372 4.77 0.78 -13.41
CA ALA A 372 5.39 1.18 -14.68
C ALA A 372 5.62 0.00 -15.61
N ASP A 373 5.90 0.30 -16.88
CA ASP A 373 6.34 -0.65 -17.89
C ASP A 373 7.38 -0.02 -18.82
N VAL A 374 8.23 -0.86 -19.45
CA VAL A 374 9.26 -0.44 -20.39
C VAL A 374 8.97 -1.04 -21.76
N GLY A 375 8.74 -0.18 -22.75
CA GLY A 375 8.40 -0.58 -24.11
C GLY A 375 9.61 -0.95 -24.97
N PRO A 376 9.36 -1.55 -26.13
CA PRO A 376 10.39 -2.14 -27.00
C PRO A 376 11.38 -1.13 -27.59
N GLN A 377 11.04 0.17 -27.63
CA GLN A 377 11.96 1.23 -28.05
C GLN A 377 12.59 1.98 -26.86
N GLY A 378 12.42 1.47 -25.63
CA GLY A 378 12.96 2.08 -24.41
C GLY A 378 12.11 3.23 -23.85
N GLN A 379 10.88 3.43 -24.35
CA GLN A 379 9.91 4.31 -23.71
C GLN A 379 9.48 3.71 -22.36
N ILE A 380 9.15 4.59 -21.39
CA ILE A 380 8.73 4.20 -20.06
C ILE A 380 7.35 4.77 -19.79
N ALA A 381 6.35 3.92 -19.60
CA ALA A 381 5.00 4.32 -19.16
C ALA A 381 4.85 4.05 -17.66
N PHE A 382 4.22 4.96 -16.93
CA PHE A 382 3.99 4.80 -15.49
C PHE A 382 2.73 5.51 -15.03
N SER A 383 2.10 5.00 -13.98
CA SER A 383 1.06 5.71 -13.23
C SER A 383 1.71 6.74 -12.33
N GLY A 384 1.23 7.97 -12.36
CA GLY A 384 1.81 9.07 -11.57
C GLY A 384 0.80 10.16 -11.25
N THR A 385 1.15 11.05 -10.31
CA THR A 385 0.35 12.19 -9.87
C THR A 385 1.17 13.46 -9.92
N GLU A 386 0.49 14.60 -9.98
CA GLU A 386 1.07 15.92 -9.70
C GLU A 386 0.43 16.49 -8.42
N PRO A 387 0.99 17.51 -7.77
CA PRO A 387 0.41 18.05 -6.52
C PRO A 387 -1.06 18.48 -6.60
N HIS A 388 -1.50 18.86 -7.79
CA HIS A 388 -2.84 19.38 -8.07
C HIS A 388 -3.65 18.50 -9.02
N ARG A 389 -3.19 17.27 -9.28
CA ARG A 389 -3.85 16.36 -10.24
C ARG A 389 -3.82 14.92 -9.75
N PRO A 390 -4.97 14.22 -9.69
CA PRO A 390 -5.03 12.78 -9.44
C PRO A 390 -4.21 11.97 -10.46
N ALA A 391 -4.07 10.67 -10.19
CA ALA A 391 -3.26 9.78 -11.01
C ALA A 391 -3.73 9.71 -12.47
N GLU A 392 -2.76 9.78 -13.37
CA GLU A 392 -2.89 9.55 -14.82
C GLU A 392 -1.74 8.65 -15.27
N ILE A 393 -1.80 8.14 -16.51
CA ILE A 393 -0.65 7.50 -17.13
C ILE A 393 0.23 8.58 -17.77
N TYR A 394 1.50 8.52 -17.44
CA TYR A 394 2.56 9.33 -18.03
C TYR A 394 3.49 8.47 -18.87
N VAL A 395 4.16 9.08 -19.83
CA VAL A 395 5.16 8.41 -20.67
C VAL A 395 6.41 9.27 -20.84
N LEU A 396 7.56 8.61 -20.77
CA LEU A 396 8.84 9.09 -21.26
C LEU A 396 9.08 8.40 -22.60
N ASP A 397 9.10 9.16 -23.69
CA ASP A 397 9.31 8.59 -25.04
C ASP A 397 10.74 8.03 -25.22
N SER A 398 11.66 8.46 -24.36
CA SER A 398 13.01 7.90 -24.18
C SER A 398 13.54 8.28 -22.79
N PRO A 399 14.62 7.65 -22.29
CA PRO A 399 15.19 7.95 -20.97
C PRO A 399 15.56 9.41 -20.70
N GLY A 400 15.88 10.19 -21.72
CA GLY A 400 16.20 11.63 -21.60
C GLY A 400 15.03 12.57 -21.91
N ALA A 401 13.87 12.03 -22.25
CA ALA A 401 12.67 12.83 -22.54
C ALA A 401 12.02 13.35 -21.26
N LYS A 402 11.23 14.42 -21.38
CA LYS A 402 10.36 14.88 -20.27
C LYS A 402 9.16 13.97 -20.14
N ALA A 403 8.72 13.77 -18.91
CA ALA A 403 7.47 13.06 -18.64
C ALA A 403 6.28 13.81 -19.27
N ARG A 404 5.49 13.10 -20.05
CA ARG A 404 4.30 13.62 -20.74
C ARG A 404 3.06 12.91 -20.24
N ARG A 405 2.04 13.67 -19.78
CA ARG A 405 0.74 13.11 -19.41
C ARG A 405 0.08 12.51 -20.66
N LEU A 406 -0.20 11.24 -20.63
CA LEU A 406 -0.77 10.52 -21.76
C LEU A 406 -2.29 10.44 -21.68
N THR A 407 -2.85 10.20 -20.48
CA THR A 407 -4.30 10.05 -20.27
C THR A 407 -4.92 11.28 -19.61
N LYS A 408 -6.26 11.36 -19.65
CA LYS A 408 -7.05 12.46 -19.11
C LYS A 408 -8.35 11.94 -18.44
N PHE A 409 -8.26 10.83 -17.72
CA PHE A 409 -9.43 10.25 -17.03
C PHE A 409 -9.94 11.13 -15.90
N ASN A 410 -9.08 11.97 -15.32
CA ASN A 410 -9.40 12.91 -14.26
C ASN A 410 -9.36 14.37 -14.75
N ALA A 411 -9.65 14.64 -16.02
CA ALA A 411 -9.56 16.00 -16.59
C ALA A 411 -10.46 17.02 -15.89
N ASP A 412 -11.59 16.60 -15.33
CA ASP A 412 -12.52 17.48 -14.60
C ASP A 412 -11.88 18.13 -13.38
N PHE A 413 -10.84 17.49 -12.82
CA PHE A 413 -10.09 18.03 -11.67
C PHE A 413 -9.23 19.25 -12.05
N ASP A 414 -8.88 19.43 -13.32
CA ASP A 414 -8.09 20.57 -13.78
C ASP A 414 -8.83 21.92 -13.57
N ALA A 415 -10.16 21.90 -13.39
CA ALA A 415 -11.00 23.09 -13.15
C ALA A 415 -11.18 23.42 -11.66
N LEU A 416 -10.65 22.61 -10.74
CA LEU A 416 -10.85 22.81 -9.30
C LEU A 416 -9.92 23.87 -8.73
N THR A 417 -10.45 24.59 -7.74
CA THR A 417 -9.65 25.41 -6.85
C THR A 417 -9.14 24.55 -5.71
N LEU A 418 -7.91 24.06 -5.85
CA LEU A 418 -7.24 23.20 -4.87
C LEU A 418 -6.36 24.02 -3.91
N GLY A 419 -6.09 23.44 -2.74
CA GLY A 419 -5.07 23.92 -1.83
C GLY A 419 -3.67 23.79 -2.43
N LYS A 420 -2.86 24.84 -2.34
CA LYS A 420 -1.47 24.81 -2.76
C LYS A 420 -0.65 24.02 -1.75
N SER A 421 0.20 23.12 -2.21
CA SER A 421 1.16 22.41 -1.35
C SER A 421 2.59 22.91 -1.54
N GLU A 422 3.39 22.80 -0.50
CA GLU A 422 4.83 23.06 -0.53
C GLU A 422 5.61 22.08 0.35
N VAL A 423 6.88 21.90 0.03
CA VAL A 423 7.81 21.10 0.83
C VAL A 423 8.39 21.97 1.95
N VAL A 424 8.18 21.53 3.19
CA VAL A 424 8.78 22.17 4.38
C VAL A 424 9.95 21.31 4.84
N THR A 425 11.07 21.93 5.21
CA THR A 425 12.25 21.22 5.72
C THR A 425 12.65 21.73 7.10
N TRP A 426 13.19 20.85 7.92
CA TRP A 426 13.76 21.17 9.24
C TRP A 426 14.94 20.26 9.55
N LYS A 427 15.69 20.62 10.60
CA LYS A 427 16.76 19.75 11.10
C LYS A 427 16.20 18.79 12.12
N SER A 428 16.62 17.52 12.04
CA SER A 428 16.35 16.55 13.08
C SER A 428 16.77 17.13 14.45
N PRO A 429 15.95 16.98 15.49
CA PRO A 429 16.27 17.50 16.82
C PRO A 429 17.49 16.80 17.47
N ASP A 430 17.84 15.61 17.00
CA ASP A 430 18.90 14.80 17.56
C ASP A 430 20.25 15.13 16.91
N LYS A 431 21.28 15.27 17.73
CA LYS A 431 22.64 15.62 17.27
C LYS A 431 23.45 14.42 16.79
N ALA A 432 23.06 13.19 17.12
CA ALA A 432 23.82 11.99 16.81
C ALA A 432 22.90 10.81 16.41
N PRO A 433 23.37 9.89 15.55
CA PRO A 433 24.67 9.92 14.86
C PRO A 433 24.64 10.78 13.59
N LYS A 434 23.48 11.22 13.10
CA LYS A 434 23.33 12.00 11.84
C LYS A 434 22.38 13.17 12.04
N ASN A 435 22.82 14.35 11.66
CA ASN A 435 22.01 15.56 11.65
C ASN A 435 21.24 15.64 10.32
N TRP A 436 20.16 14.83 10.21
CA TRP A 436 19.33 14.82 9.00
C TRP A 436 18.62 16.15 8.75
N THR A 437 18.41 16.46 7.49
CA THR A 437 17.44 17.46 7.07
C THR A 437 16.18 16.72 6.67
N GLU A 438 15.19 16.78 7.54
CA GLU A 438 13.89 16.15 7.37
C GLU A 438 12.97 17.00 6.51
N ASN A 439 11.88 16.45 6.02
CA ASN A 439 10.88 17.17 5.26
C ASN A 439 9.46 16.72 5.59
N GLY A 440 8.52 17.49 5.08
CA GLY A 440 7.10 17.18 5.09
C GLY A 440 6.37 18.05 4.07
N ILE A 441 5.11 17.75 3.83
CA ILE A 441 4.27 18.48 2.90
C ILE A 441 3.30 19.34 3.68
N LEU A 442 3.27 20.64 3.39
CA LEU A 442 2.29 21.58 3.91
C LEU A 442 1.31 21.94 2.81
N THR A 443 0.04 21.66 3.04
CA THR A 443 -1.06 22.08 2.13
C THR A 443 -1.85 23.20 2.78
N TYR A 444 -1.98 24.30 2.04
CA TYR A 444 -2.76 25.48 2.43
C TYR A 444 -4.21 25.33 2.00
N PRO A 445 -5.16 26.00 2.69
CA PRO A 445 -6.52 26.11 2.18
C PRO A 445 -6.56 26.76 0.79
N PRO A 446 -7.56 26.39 -0.04
CA PRO A 446 -7.84 27.14 -1.27
C PRO A 446 -7.97 28.64 -0.96
N ASN A 447 -7.35 29.48 -1.80
CA ASN A 447 -7.39 30.96 -1.65
C ASN A 447 -6.76 31.50 -0.34
N TYR A 448 -5.83 30.78 0.27
CA TYR A 448 -5.10 31.24 1.46
C TYR A 448 -4.44 32.61 1.24
N ALA A 449 -4.71 33.55 2.16
CA ALA A 449 -4.07 34.86 2.18
C ALA A 449 -2.87 34.85 3.16
N PRO A 450 -1.66 35.22 2.71
CA PRO A 450 -0.48 35.29 3.58
C PRO A 450 -0.70 36.18 4.81
N GLY A 451 -0.12 35.79 5.95
CA GLY A 451 -0.21 36.53 7.21
C GLY A 451 -1.37 36.13 8.13
N LYS A 452 -2.28 35.26 7.67
CA LYS A 452 -3.35 34.70 8.51
C LYS A 452 -2.85 33.45 9.22
N LYS A 453 -3.06 33.38 10.56
CA LYS A 453 -2.83 32.15 11.33
C LYS A 453 -4.06 31.27 11.23
N LEU A 454 -3.84 29.98 10.94
CA LEU A 454 -4.89 29.00 10.73
C LEU A 454 -4.72 27.78 11.64
N PRO A 455 -5.79 27.06 11.99
CA PRO A 455 -5.71 25.75 12.60
C PRO A 455 -4.83 24.81 11.78
N LEU A 456 -4.13 23.91 12.46
CA LEU A 456 -3.22 22.95 11.85
C LEU A 456 -3.73 21.52 12.08
N VAL A 457 -3.89 20.76 11.03
CA VAL A 457 -4.19 19.33 11.08
C VAL A 457 -2.97 18.54 10.59
N LEU A 458 -2.41 17.70 11.47
CA LEU A 458 -1.36 16.78 11.07
C LEU A 458 -1.97 15.51 10.52
N TYR A 459 -1.41 15.01 9.43
CA TYR A 459 -1.65 13.66 8.93
C TYR A 459 -0.35 12.87 8.94
N ILE A 460 -0.25 11.93 9.87
CA ILE A 460 0.91 11.06 10.02
C ILE A 460 0.72 9.84 9.13
N HIS A 461 1.63 9.63 8.18
CA HIS A 461 1.56 8.46 7.29
C HIS A 461 1.78 7.14 8.03
N GLY A 462 1.20 6.06 7.50
CA GLY A 462 1.41 4.69 7.98
C GLY A 462 2.70 4.08 7.44
N GLY A 463 2.89 2.83 7.73
CA GLY A 463 4.05 2.04 7.34
C GLY A 463 4.73 1.38 8.55
N PRO A 464 5.76 1.98 9.17
CA PRO A 464 6.37 3.32 8.99
C PRO A 464 7.16 3.50 7.69
N THR A 465 7.66 2.41 7.08
CA THR A 465 8.45 2.42 5.84
C THR A 465 7.55 2.85 4.65
N SER A 466 7.31 4.12 4.54
CA SER A 466 6.59 4.86 3.50
C SER A 466 7.00 6.33 3.60
N SER A 467 6.39 7.24 2.81
CA SER A 467 6.62 8.68 2.94
C SER A 467 5.47 9.51 2.39
N SER A 468 5.27 10.68 2.99
CA SER A 468 4.44 11.75 2.45
C SER A 468 5.16 12.41 1.27
N LYS A 469 4.43 12.68 0.20
CA LYS A 469 4.97 13.19 -1.07
C LYS A 469 4.22 14.44 -1.52
N ASN A 470 4.90 15.35 -2.18
CA ASN A 470 4.28 16.48 -2.88
C ASN A 470 3.55 15.99 -4.13
N ALA A 471 2.43 15.33 -3.90
CA ALA A 471 1.59 14.65 -4.85
C ALA A 471 0.13 14.94 -4.49
N PHE A 472 -0.83 14.60 -5.36
CA PHE A 472 -2.25 14.78 -5.05
C PHE A 472 -2.65 13.88 -3.86
N SER A 473 -3.04 14.52 -2.76
CA SER A 473 -3.53 13.87 -1.55
C SER A 473 -5.01 14.18 -1.36
N VAL A 474 -5.87 13.16 -1.49
CA VAL A 474 -7.31 13.29 -1.25
C VAL A 474 -7.58 13.84 0.15
N PHE A 475 -6.89 13.28 1.15
CA PHE A 475 -7.02 13.72 2.53
C PHE A 475 -6.63 15.19 2.68
N ALA A 476 -5.43 15.58 2.22
CA ALA A 476 -4.94 16.93 2.38
C ALA A 476 -5.86 17.96 1.70
N GLN A 477 -6.34 17.65 0.49
CA GLN A 477 -7.25 18.55 -0.23
C GLN A 477 -8.62 18.68 0.44
N LEU A 478 -9.21 17.58 0.94
CA LEU A 478 -10.50 17.62 1.66
C LEU A 478 -10.41 18.42 2.95
N ILE A 479 -9.36 18.24 3.73
CA ILE A 479 -9.17 18.92 5.01
C ILE A 479 -8.78 20.38 4.80
N ALA A 480 -7.91 20.68 3.84
CA ALA A 480 -7.56 22.05 3.48
C ALA A 480 -8.77 22.85 2.98
N ALA A 481 -9.70 22.19 2.28
CA ALA A 481 -10.95 22.81 1.82
C ALA A 481 -11.84 23.31 2.97
N GLN A 482 -11.65 22.80 4.21
CA GLN A 482 -12.37 23.29 5.40
C GLN A 482 -11.77 24.58 5.97
N GLY A 483 -10.67 25.08 5.39
CA GLY A 483 -10.00 26.31 5.84
C GLY A 483 -8.83 26.06 6.79
N TRP A 484 -8.33 24.84 6.93
CA TRP A 484 -7.24 24.48 7.83
C TRP A 484 -5.94 24.19 7.06
N LEU A 485 -4.79 24.43 7.71
CA LEU A 485 -3.50 23.94 7.22
C LEU A 485 -3.43 22.42 7.41
N VAL A 486 -2.87 21.72 6.45
CA VAL A 486 -2.59 20.27 6.56
C VAL A 486 -1.09 20.05 6.47
N PHE A 487 -0.53 19.35 7.46
CA PHE A 487 0.89 19.03 7.49
C PHE A 487 1.11 17.51 7.55
N GLU A 488 1.85 17.00 6.57
CA GLU A 488 2.17 15.59 6.38
C GLU A 488 3.69 15.38 6.57
N PRO A 489 4.20 15.26 7.83
CA PRO A 489 5.63 15.15 8.11
C PRO A 489 6.19 13.77 7.72
N ASN A 490 7.44 13.75 7.24
CA ASN A 490 8.29 12.56 7.15
C ASN A 490 9.21 12.53 8.36
N TYR A 491 9.11 11.47 9.14
CA TYR A 491 9.85 11.23 10.37
C TYR A 491 10.87 10.10 10.12
N ARG A 492 11.87 9.94 11.01
CA ARG A 492 12.79 8.78 10.92
C ARG A 492 12.02 7.48 10.87
N GLY A 493 12.43 6.56 10.00
CA GLY A 493 11.67 5.36 9.65
C GLY A 493 10.94 5.49 8.31
N SER A 494 10.71 6.71 7.81
CA SER A 494 10.26 6.92 6.42
C SER A 494 11.35 6.47 5.42
N ASP A 495 10.94 6.06 4.22
CA ASP A 495 11.83 5.44 3.24
C ASP A 495 12.36 6.39 2.16
N ASN A 496 12.35 7.70 2.44
CA ASN A 496 12.68 8.74 1.48
C ASN A 496 14.10 9.33 1.57
N PHE A 497 14.87 9.01 2.63
CA PHE A 497 16.21 9.57 2.86
C PHE A 497 17.34 8.54 2.97
N GLY A 498 17.11 7.31 2.50
CA GLY A 498 18.09 6.25 2.50
C GLY A 498 17.97 5.30 3.68
N ASN A 499 18.76 4.23 3.62
CA ASN A 499 18.66 3.08 4.50
C ASN A 499 18.86 3.43 5.99
N ASP A 500 19.83 4.30 6.28
CA ASP A 500 20.10 4.68 7.67
C ASP A 500 18.95 5.47 8.32
N TYR A 501 18.26 6.29 7.53
CA TYR A 501 17.06 7.01 7.99
C TYR A 501 15.89 6.07 8.25
N GLY A 502 15.66 5.13 7.33
CA GLY A 502 14.66 4.08 7.51
C GLY A 502 14.92 3.20 8.72
N ARG A 503 16.19 2.85 8.98
CA ARG A 503 16.59 2.03 10.13
C ARG A 503 16.52 2.75 11.47
N ALA A 504 16.54 4.07 11.49
CA ALA A 504 16.58 4.85 12.72
C ALA A 504 15.32 4.71 13.60
N ILE A 505 14.30 4.02 13.10
CA ILE A 505 13.10 3.66 13.87
C ILE A 505 13.21 2.31 14.57
N VAL A 506 14.22 1.50 14.24
CA VAL A 506 14.41 0.20 14.89
C VAL A 506 14.73 0.43 16.35
N ASP A 507 14.02 -0.28 17.23
CA ASP A 507 14.09 -0.16 18.70
C ASP A 507 13.61 1.20 19.26
N ASP A 508 13.13 2.12 18.42
CA ASP A 508 12.61 3.44 18.81
C ASP A 508 11.38 3.80 17.96
N SER A 509 10.30 3.05 18.14
CA SER A 509 9.09 3.24 17.32
C SER A 509 8.33 4.53 17.63
N GLY A 510 8.48 5.11 18.82
CA GLY A 510 7.68 6.25 19.29
C GLY A 510 8.43 7.53 19.53
N ASP A 511 9.51 7.47 20.31
CA ASP A 511 10.15 8.67 20.87
C ASP A 511 10.90 9.48 19.79
N GLY A 512 11.80 8.86 19.03
CA GLY A 512 12.53 9.51 17.96
C GLY A 512 11.63 10.09 16.87
N PRO A 513 10.76 9.28 16.25
CA PRO A 513 9.78 9.77 15.28
C PRO A 513 8.86 10.87 15.83
N GLY A 514 8.45 10.76 17.11
CA GLY A 514 7.65 11.79 17.78
C GLY A 514 8.39 13.12 17.91
N ARG A 515 9.68 13.10 18.26
CA ARG A 515 10.51 14.32 18.30
C ARG A 515 10.66 14.96 16.93
N ASP A 516 10.79 14.17 15.87
CA ASP A 516 10.89 14.67 14.50
C ASP A 516 9.60 15.39 14.10
N VAL A 517 8.43 14.82 14.41
CA VAL A 517 7.14 15.43 14.19
C VAL A 517 6.99 16.75 14.95
N PHE A 518 7.37 16.80 16.23
CA PHE A 518 7.34 18.05 17.01
C PHE A 518 8.26 19.12 16.43
N ALA A 519 9.46 18.75 15.95
CA ALA A 519 10.37 19.70 15.31
C ALA A 519 9.78 20.30 14.02
N GLY A 520 9.06 19.51 13.24
CA GLY A 520 8.29 19.96 12.09
C GLY A 520 7.22 20.98 12.47
N ILE A 521 6.41 20.70 13.51
CA ILE A 521 5.39 21.62 14.04
C ILE A 521 6.03 22.94 14.49
N GLU A 522 7.11 22.88 15.27
CA GLU A 522 7.82 24.08 15.75
C GLU A 522 8.35 24.93 14.58
N THR A 523 8.74 24.29 13.49
CA THR A 523 9.16 25.00 12.27
C THR A 523 8.01 25.80 11.66
N LEU A 524 6.81 25.21 11.61
CA LEU A 524 5.61 25.91 11.11
C LEU A 524 5.15 27.02 12.05
N LYS A 525 5.20 26.83 13.38
CA LYS A 525 4.90 27.86 14.37
C LYS A 525 5.81 29.09 14.20
N LYS A 526 7.12 28.86 13.98
CA LYS A 526 8.11 29.93 13.75
C LYS A 526 7.81 30.74 12.47
N ARG A 527 7.12 30.15 11.48
CA ARG A 527 6.66 30.87 10.28
C ARG A 527 5.50 31.82 10.58
N GLY A 528 4.89 31.73 11.77
CA GLY A 528 3.77 32.59 12.18
C GLY A 528 2.44 32.32 11.47
N ILE A 529 2.27 31.15 10.85
CA ILE A 529 1.08 30.77 10.08
C ILE A 529 0.13 29.86 10.86
N VAL A 530 0.57 29.28 11.97
CA VAL A 530 -0.20 28.31 12.78
C VAL A 530 -0.93 29.03 13.90
N ASP A 531 -2.21 28.75 14.07
CA ASP A 531 -2.95 29.01 15.28
C ASP A 531 -2.63 27.90 16.30
N GLU A 532 -1.73 28.22 17.23
CA GLU A 532 -1.16 27.26 18.20
C GLU A 532 -2.19 26.70 19.19
N ALA A 533 -3.34 27.36 19.36
CA ALA A 533 -4.43 26.89 20.20
C ALA A 533 -5.29 25.81 19.51
N ASN A 534 -5.16 25.67 18.20
CA ASN A 534 -6.01 24.82 17.37
C ASN A 534 -5.18 23.86 16.49
N ILE A 535 -4.52 22.89 17.12
CA ILE A 535 -3.71 21.87 16.44
C ILE A 535 -4.34 20.50 16.69
N ALA A 536 -4.61 19.76 15.62
CA ALA A 536 -5.10 18.39 15.66
C ALA A 536 -4.09 17.42 15.06
N VAL A 537 -4.12 16.15 15.51
CA VAL A 537 -3.27 15.08 14.99
C VAL A 537 -4.11 13.91 14.50
N THR A 538 -3.76 13.39 13.34
CA THR A 538 -4.48 12.29 12.69
C THR A 538 -3.51 11.32 12.02
N GLY A 539 -3.94 10.08 11.83
CA GLY A 539 -3.17 9.09 11.08
C GLY A 539 -3.83 7.72 11.06
N TRP A 540 -3.36 6.87 10.15
CA TRP A 540 -3.84 5.50 9.97
C TRP A 540 -2.70 4.50 10.17
N SER A 541 -2.97 3.31 10.74
CA SER A 541 -1.97 2.26 10.94
C SER A 541 -0.85 2.72 11.88
N TYR A 542 0.42 2.71 11.43
CA TYR A 542 1.49 3.35 12.19
C TYR A 542 1.21 4.85 12.44
N GLY A 543 0.53 5.55 11.53
CA GLY A 543 0.06 6.92 11.77
C GLY A 543 -0.95 6.99 12.94
N GLY A 544 -1.79 5.97 13.10
CA GLY A 544 -2.66 5.80 14.27
C GLY A 544 -1.88 5.48 15.56
N TYR A 545 -0.80 4.67 15.45
CA TYR A 545 0.18 4.48 16.51
C TYR A 545 0.76 5.81 16.96
N MET A 546 1.34 6.57 16.02
CA MET A 546 1.98 7.84 16.32
C MET A 546 0.98 8.88 16.85
N THR A 547 -0.25 8.93 16.32
CA THR A 547 -1.33 9.75 16.89
C THR A 547 -1.55 9.41 18.36
N SER A 548 -1.69 8.13 18.70
CA SER A 548 -1.87 7.65 20.08
C SER A 548 -0.65 7.95 20.96
N TRP A 549 0.56 7.82 20.40
CA TRP A 549 1.81 8.19 21.07
C TRP A 549 1.86 9.68 21.42
N LEU A 550 1.60 10.54 20.44
CA LEU A 550 1.70 11.99 20.57
C LEU A 550 0.70 12.57 21.59
N ILE A 551 -0.55 12.05 21.63
CA ILE A 551 -1.53 12.49 22.64
C ILE A 551 -1.19 12.02 24.06
N GLY A 552 -0.36 10.99 24.19
CA GLY A 552 0.23 10.54 25.46
C GLY A 552 1.45 11.36 25.91
N HIS A 553 2.09 12.11 25.00
CA HIS A 553 3.36 12.81 25.27
C HIS A 553 3.27 14.34 25.21
N ALA A 554 2.22 14.91 24.61
CA ALA A 554 1.95 16.34 24.61
C ALA A 554 0.47 16.64 24.85
N GLN A 555 0.17 17.82 25.41
CA GLN A 555 -1.19 18.14 25.89
C GLN A 555 -1.83 19.34 25.15
N PHE A 556 -1.23 19.80 24.06
CA PHE A 556 -1.73 20.94 23.28
C PHE A 556 -2.72 20.54 22.16
N TRP A 557 -2.93 19.24 21.96
CA TRP A 557 -3.79 18.73 20.90
C TRP A 557 -5.25 19.05 21.16
N LYS A 558 -5.89 19.70 20.20
CA LYS A 558 -7.30 20.07 20.27
C LYS A 558 -8.22 18.91 19.98
N ALA A 559 -7.82 18.05 19.03
CA ALA A 559 -8.51 16.83 18.66
C ALA A 559 -7.51 15.79 18.11
N ALA A 560 -7.89 14.52 18.14
CA ALA A 560 -7.14 13.43 17.52
C ALA A 560 -8.05 12.48 16.75
N ILE A 561 -7.51 11.87 15.68
CA ILE A 561 -8.17 10.78 14.95
C ILE A 561 -7.17 9.65 14.76
N ALA A 562 -7.44 8.52 15.40
CA ALA A 562 -6.61 7.32 15.36
C ALA A 562 -7.29 6.25 14.51
N GLY A 563 -6.86 6.10 13.27
CA GLY A 563 -7.35 5.07 12.35
C GLY A 563 -6.51 3.80 12.45
N ALA A 564 -7.14 2.64 12.62
CA ALA A 564 -6.47 1.34 12.82
C ALA A 564 -5.22 1.47 13.72
N PRO A 565 -5.36 2.03 14.95
CA PRO A 565 -4.22 2.43 15.76
C PRO A 565 -3.51 1.23 16.37
N VAL A 566 -2.19 1.13 16.20
CA VAL A 566 -1.37 0.23 17.01
C VAL A 566 -1.16 0.88 18.37
N THR A 567 -1.86 0.40 19.39
CA THR A 567 -1.81 0.97 20.74
C THR A 567 -0.97 0.13 21.70
N ASN A 568 -0.91 -1.17 21.45
CA ASN A 568 -0.23 -2.16 22.26
C ASN A 568 0.64 -3.04 21.36
N LEU A 569 1.95 -2.90 21.48
CA LEU A 569 2.88 -3.66 20.64
C LEU A 569 2.91 -5.15 21.00
N LEU A 570 2.53 -5.56 22.22
CA LEU A 570 2.39 -6.97 22.57
C LEU A 570 1.23 -7.61 21.78
N ASP A 571 0.08 -6.93 21.70
CA ASP A 571 -1.03 -7.35 20.86
C ASP A 571 -0.62 -7.36 19.37
N GLN A 572 0.17 -6.38 18.95
CA GLN A 572 0.69 -6.35 17.58
C GLN A 572 1.62 -7.54 17.28
N TYR A 573 2.35 -8.05 18.27
CA TYR A 573 3.14 -9.26 18.14
C TYR A 573 2.27 -10.53 18.16
N THR A 574 1.32 -10.61 19.09
CA THR A 574 0.60 -11.87 19.37
C THR A 574 -0.60 -12.09 18.47
N LEU A 575 -1.25 -11.02 17.98
CA LEU A 575 -2.53 -11.09 17.28
C LEU A 575 -2.45 -10.69 15.80
N SER A 576 -1.37 -10.00 15.38
CA SER A 576 -1.22 -9.54 13.99
C SER A 576 -0.78 -10.67 13.07
N ASP A 577 -1.14 -10.59 11.80
CA ASP A 577 -0.61 -11.42 10.72
C ASP A 577 0.88 -11.14 10.40
N ALA A 578 1.46 -10.09 10.98
CA ALA A 578 2.86 -9.69 10.81
C ALA A 578 3.70 -9.88 12.08
N ASN A 579 3.31 -10.81 12.97
CA ASN A 579 3.89 -11.05 14.28
C ASN A 579 5.43 -11.19 14.27
N VAL A 580 5.97 -12.09 13.46
CA VAL A 580 7.42 -12.36 13.39
C VAL A 580 8.20 -11.13 12.92
N ALA A 581 7.66 -10.37 11.96
CA ALA A 581 8.30 -9.14 11.49
C ALA A 581 8.41 -8.08 12.59
N ARG A 582 7.48 -8.06 13.54
CA ARG A 582 7.51 -7.10 14.65
C ARG A 582 8.64 -7.38 15.65
N ALA A 583 9.01 -8.64 15.88
CA ALA A 583 10.17 -8.96 16.71
C ALA A 583 11.44 -8.28 16.19
N THR A 584 11.64 -8.26 14.87
CA THR A 584 12.79 -7.59 14.26
C THR A 584 12.76 -6.07 14.45
N SER A 585 11.58 -5.44 14.34
CA SER A 585 11.42 -3.99 14.49
C SER A 585 11.73 -3.50 15.91
N ILE A 586 11.44 -4.31 16.94
CA ILE A 586 11.68 -3.96 18.35
C ILE A 586 13.01 -4.55 18.88
N GLY A 587 13.72 -5.36 18.08
CA GLY A 587 15.01 -5.91 18.45
C GLY A 587 14.96 -7.38 18.89
N GLY A 588 13.83 -7.90 19.37
CA GLY A 588 13.66 -9.30 19.80
C GLY A 588 12.22 -9.63 20.18
N SER A 589 11.94 -10.93 20.36
CA SER A 589 10.64 -11.38 20.86
C SER A 589 10.37 -10.88 22.27
N PRO A 590 9.13 -10.44 22.60
CA PRO A 590 8.80 -9.99 23.96
C PRO A 590 8.94 -11.11 25.01
N TYR A 591 8.94 -12.37 24.58
CA TYR A 591 9.02 -13.54 25.46
C TYR A 591 10.42 -14.12 25.62
N THR A 592 11.46 -13.44 25.12
CA THR A 592 12.86 -13.86 25.26
C THR A 592 13.70 -12.73 25.86
N GLY A 593 14.64 -13.09 26.75
CA GLY A 593 15.48 -12.09 27.42
C GLY A 593 14.66 -11.00 28.14
N ASP A 594 15.13 -9.77 28.10
CA ASP A 594 14.54 -8.62 28.80
C ASP A 594 13.65 -7.73 27.89
N TRP A 595 13.25 -8.24 26.73
CA TRP A 595 12.53 -7.45 25.71
C TRP A 595 11.13 -7.02 26.15
N MET A 596 10.44 -7.75 27.03
CA MET A 596 9.08 -7.44 27.47
C MET A 596 8.94 -5.97 27.93
N LYS A 597 9.87 -5.49 28.73
CA LYS A 597 9.85 -4.10 29.22
C LYS A 597 9.88 -3.10 28.06
N HIS A 598 10.75 -3.33 27.09
CA HIS A 598 10.91 -2.46 25.93
C HIS A 598 9.64 -2.41 25.07
N TRP A 599 8.99 -3.58 24.86
CA TRP A 599 7.71 -3.65 24.16
C TRP A 599 6.62 -2.82 24.85
N VAL A 600 6.55 -2.88 26.19
CA VAL A 600 5.60 -2.08 26.98
C VAL A 600 5.92 -0.59 26.88
N GLU A 601 7.16 -0.20 27.01
CA GLU A 601 7.61 1.21 26.94
C GLU A 601 7.34 1.85 25.57
N GLN A 602 7.44 1.07 24.50
CA GLN A 602 7.12 1.51 23.14
C GLN A 602 5.63 1.45 22.80
N SER A 603 4.76 0.97 23.70
CA SER A 603 3.31 0.90 23.49
C SER A 603 2.61 2.19 23.91
N PRO A 604 1.89 2.89 23.01
CA PRO A 604 1.18 4.13 23.35
C PRO A 604 0.23 4.01 24.54
N ILE A 605 -0.43 2.85 24.69
CA ILE A 605 -1.39 2.62 25.78
C ILE A 605 -0.75 2.73 27.16
N THR A 606 0.54 2.48 27.30
CA THR A 606 1.28 2.65 28.56
C THR A 606 1.16 4.06 29.12
N TYR A 607 0.94 5.05 28.25
CA TYR A 607 0.86 6.46 28.61
C TYR A 607 -0.55 6.99 28.73
N TYR A 608 -1.57 6.11 28.78
CA TYR A 608 -3.00 6.46 28.81
C TYR A 608 -3.34 7.49 29.89
N GLN A 609 -2.67 7.47 31.04
CA GLN A 609 -2.90 8.41 32.14
C GLN A 609 -2.61 9.88 31.77
N LYS A 610 -1.75 10.10 30.79
CA LYS A 610 -1.42 11.45 30.28
C LYS A 610 -2.34 11.92 29.16
N MET A 611 -3.08 11.02 28.51
CA MET A 611 -3.96 11.36 27.40
C MET A 611 -5.15 12.20 27.90
N LYS A 612 -5.40 13.33 27.28
CA LYS A 612 -6.51 14.25 27.58
C LYS A 612 -7.27 14.71 26.32
N THR A 613 -6.76 14.36 25.15
CA THR A 613 -7.26 14.84 23.85
C THR A 613 -8.55 14.11 23.46
N PRO A 614 -9.62 14.81 23.08
CA PRO A 614 -10.78 14.20 22.43
C PRO A 614 -10.34 13.39 21.21
N THR A 615 -10.74 12.11 21.15
CA THR A 615 -10.19 11.19 20.16
C THR A 615 -11.29 10.39 19.45
N LEU A 616 -11.27 10.41 18.11
CA LEU A 616 -12.03 9.51 17.25
C LEU A 616 -11.19 8.29 16.90
N VAL A 617 -11.75 7.09 17.08
CA VAL A 617 -11.14 5.82 16.66
C VAL A 617 -11.93 5.24 15.50
N LEU A 618 -11.24 4.81 14.45
CA LEU A 618 -11.84 4.17 13.27
C LEU A 618 -11.08 2.88 12.95
N GLN A 619 -11.80 1.77 12.69
CA GLN A 619 -11.13 0.49 12.39
C GLN A 619 -12.06 -0.51 11.71
N ASP A 620 -11.50 -1.42 10.90
CA ASP A 620 -12.22 -2.55 10.33
C ASP A 620 -12.27 -3.71 11.34
N VAL A 621 -13.43 -4.38 11.43
CA VAL A 621 -13.65 -5.50 12.38
C VAL A 621 -12.73 -6.68 12.07
N GLY A 622 -12.53 -6.97 10.78
CA GLY A 622 -11.68 -8.07 10.30
C GLY A 622 -10.28 -7.64 9.91
N ASP A 623 -9.70 -6.64 10.58
CA ASP A 623 -8.33 -6.22 10.34
C ASP A 623 -7.35 -7.25 10.94
N TYR A 624 -6.58 -7.91 10.07
CA TYR A 624 -5.54 -8.88 10.46
C TYR A 624 -4.20 -8.19 10.76
N ARG A 625 -3.96 -7.00 10.19
CA ARG A 625 -2.71 -6.26 10.34
C ARG A 625 -2.62 -5.54 11.69
N VAL A 626 -3.66 -4.84 12.05
CA VAL A 626 -3.86 -4.21 13.36
C VAL A 626 -5.22 -4.65 13.87
N THR A 627 -5.24 -5.57 14.81
CA THR A 627 -6.50 -6.15 15.25
C THR A 627 -7.39 -5.12 15.95
N ILE A 628 -8.70 -5.26 15.78
CA ILE A 628 -9.70 -4.33 16.34
C ILE A 628 -9.60 -4.20 17.87
N THR A 629 -9.00 -5.18 18.54
CA THR A 629 -8.72 -5.16 19.98
C THR A 629 -7.94 -3.92 20.41
N GLN A 630 -7.00 -3.46 19.57
CA GLN A 630 -6.15 -2.32 19.87
C GLN A 630 -6.92 -0.99 19.84
N GLY A 631 -7.80 -0.79 18.85
CA GLY A 631 -8.71 0.35 18.80
C GLY A 631 -9.69 0.34 19.96
N TYR A 632 -10.19 -0.84 20.34
CA TYR A 632 -11.09 -1.04 21.46
C TYR A 632 -10.43 -0.73 22.80
N GLU A 633 -9.15 -1.13 22.99
CA GLU A 633 -8.35 -0.80 24.17
C GLU A 633 -8.19 0.70 24.33
N LEU A 634 -7.80 1.42 23.28
CA LEU A 634 -7.67 2.88 23.29
C LEU A 634 -9.01 3.56 23.65
N TYR A 635 -10.09 3.12 23.02
CA TYR A 635 -11.43 3.65 23.28
C TYR A 635 -11.81 3.54 24.76
N HIS A 636 -11.63 2.35 25.37
CA HIS A 636 -11.92 2.15 26.79
C HIS A 636 -11.03 2.96 27.71
N ALA A 637 -9.72 3.01 27.44
CA ALA A 637 -8.78 3.78 28.23
C ALA A 637 -9.14 5.27 28.29
N LEU A 638 -9.61 5.83 27.18
CA LEU A 638 -10.06 7.22 27.10
C LEU A 638 -11.43 7.41 27.78
N LYS A 639 -12.39 6.51 27.50
CA LYS A 639 -13.75 6.60 28.03
C LYS A 639 -13.82 6.49 29.54
N ASP A 640 -13.11 5.53 30.14
CA ASP A 640 -13.07 5.32 31.59
C ASP A 640 -12.49 6.54 32.33
N ARG A 641 -11.69 7.34 31.64
CA ARG A 641 -11.12 8.59 32.15
C ARG A 641 -11.98 9.82 31.87
N GLY A 642 -13.18 9.63 31.30
CA GLY A 642 -14.11 10.72 30.99
C GLY A 642 -13.67 11.59 29.81
N ILE A 643 -12.73 11.12 28.97
CA ILE A 643 -12.29 11.84 27.79
C ILE A 643 -13.30 11.60 26.67
N GLN A 644 -13.72 12.68 26.00
CA GLN A 644 -14.64 12.57 24.88
C GLN A 644 -14.02 11.70 23.78
N THR A 645 -14.68 10.60 23.45
CA THR A 645 -14.20 9.64 22.46
C THR A 645 -15.37 8.95 21.75
N GLN A 646 -15.17 8.64 20.48
CA GLN A 646 -16.06 7.82 19.67
C GLN A 646 -15.25 6.72 19.01
N PHE A 647 -15.86 5.54 18.82
CA PHE A 647 -15.27 4.43 18.08
C PHE A 647 -16.26 3.94 17.03
N TYR A 648 -15.85 4.01 15.75
CA TYR A 648 -16.62 3.45 14.64
C TYR A 648 -15.86 2.24 14.08
N ALA A 649 -16.52 1.08 14.13
CA ALA A 649 -16.03 -0.16 13.57
C ALA A 649 -16.75 -0.46 12.26
N TYR A 650 -16.00 -0.70 11.20
CA TYR A 650 -16.54 -1.11 9.90
C TYR A 650 -16.62 -2.64 9.84
N PRO A 651 -17.81 -3.24 9.59
CA PRO A 651 -18.01 -4.69 9.62
C PRO A 651 -17.49 -5.38 8.34
N ILE A 652 -16.25 -5.13 8.01
CA ILE A 652 -15.54 -5.66 6.83
C ILE A 652 -14.17 -6.21 7.24
N GLY A 653 -13.55 -6.96 6.32
CA GLY A 653 -12.15 -7.38 6.42
C GLY A 653 -11.23 -6.39 5.75
N GLY A 654 -9.94 -6.49 6.05
CA GLY A 654 -8.89 -5.63 5.51
C GLY A 654 -8.33 -4.67 6.54
N HIS A 655 -7.29 -3.94 6.15
CA HIS A 655 -6.60 -2.99 7.04
C HIS A 655 -7.13 -1.55 6.89
N SER A 656 -7.94 -1.31 5.88
CA SER A 656 -8.68 -0.07 5.65
C SER A 656 -9.80 -0.35 4.65
N PRO A 657 -10.93 0.38 4.70
CA PRO A 657 -11.97 0.21 3.71
C PRO A 657 -11.42 0.39 2.29
N ALA A 658 -11.82 -0.48 1.38
CA ALA A 658 -11.45 -0.46 -0.02
C ALA A 658 -12.64 -0.15 -0.95
N ASP A 659 -13.85 -0.27 -0.44
CA ASP A 659 -15.10 0.05 -1.15
C ASP A 659 -15.40 1.55 -1.15
N PRO A 660 -16.08 2.06 -2.17
CA PRO A 660 -16.31 3.50 -2.35
C PRO A 660 -17.08 4.17 -1.21
N VAL A 661 -18.12 3.50 -0.72
CA VAL A 661 -19.05 4.08 0.27
C VAL A 661 -18.34 4.28 1.60
N ARG A 662 -17.60 3.26 2.07
CA ARG A 662 -16.90 3.33 3.38
C ARG A 662 -15.68 4.23 3.33
N ILE A 663 -14.90 4.24 2.22
CA ILE A 663 -13.80 5.21 2.06
C ILE A 663 -14.33 6.64 2.22
N ARG A 664 -15.43 6.98 1.53
CA ARG A 664 -16.05 8.30 1.63
C ARG A 664 -16.61 8.58 3.03
N ASP A 665 -17.13 7.56 3.71
CA ASP A 665 -17.61 7.68 5.11
C ASP A 665 -16.45 7.94 6.09
N VAL A 666 -15.29 7.32 5.88
CA VAL A 666 -14.07 7.62 6.67
C VAL A 666 -13.72 9.09 6.55
N TYR A 667 -13.61 9.64 5.34
CA TYR A 667 -13.30 11.05 5.13
C TYR A 667 -14.36 11.97 5.72
N ARG A 668 -15.63 11.64 5.57
CA ARG A 668 -16.73 12.39 6.17
C ARG A 668 -16.59 12.44 7.69
N ARG A 669 -16.33 11.32 8.37
CA ARG A 669 -16.15 11.27 9.83
C ARG A 669 -14.92 12.03 10.30
N TRP A 670 -13.88 12.07 9.51
CA TRP A 670 -12.71 12.89 9.82
C TRP A 670 -13.06 14.37 9.80
N ILE A 671 -13.78 14.84 8.80
CA ILE A 671 -14.25 16.21 8.71
C ILE A 671 -15.18 16.53 9.90
N GLU A 672 -16.20 15.70 10.14
CA GLU A 672 -17.18 15.90 11.23
C GLU A 672 -16.51 15.99 12.60
N TRP A 673 -15.50 15.12 12.86
CA TRP A 673 -14.81 15.15 14.15
C TRP A 673 -13.95 16.39 14.31
N LEU A 674 -13.18 16.77 13.30
CA LEU A 674 -12.35 17.98 13.34
C LEU A 674 -13.20 19.25 13.46
N ASP A 675 -14.34 19.30 12.80
CA ASP A 675 -15.29 20.41 12.81
C ASP A 675 -15.89 20.70 14.21
N LEU A 676 -15.97 19.70 15.07
CA LEU A 676 -16.40 19.86 16.47
C LEU A 676 -15.38 20.64 17.32
N TYR A 677 -14.12 20.66 16.93
CA TYR A 677 -13.04 21.15 17.78
C TYR A 677 -12.21 22.27 17.16
N LEU A 678 -12.17 22.37 15.86
CA LEU A 678 -11.40 23.39 15.16
C LEU A 678 -12.30 24.49 14.61
N PRO A 679 -11.94 25.77 14.79
CA PRO A 679 -12.72 26.87 14.19
C PRO A 679 -12.52 26.89 12.67
N HIS A 680 -13.58 27.25 11.95
CA HIS A 680 -13.46 27.64 10.54
C HIS A 680 -12.84 29.04 10.45
N SER A 681 -12.00 29.26 9.45
CA SER A 681 -11.23 30.48 9.28
C SER A 681 -11.94 31.54 8.41
#